data_1b9e8814834ff67b0e0334c48c826702
#
_entry.id   1b9e8814834ff67b0e0334c48c826702
#
_cell.length_a   1.000
_cell.length_b   1.000
_cell.length_c   1.000
_cell.angle_alpha   90.00
_cell.angle_beta   90.00
_cell.angle_gamma   90.00
#
_symmetry.space_group_name_H-M   'P 1'
#
loop_
_entity.id
_entity.type
_entity.pdbx_description
1 polymer ?
#
loop_
_entity_poly.entity_id
_entity_poly.type
_entity_poly.pdbx_seq_one_letter_code
_entity_poly.pdbx_strand_id
1 'polypeptide(L)'
;MKKVFALSAVLLAFLPWAFSASAQGWHSSEWPVLKHYDSEHLYRIALPLGGIGTGTVSLGGRGELRDWEIMNVPAKGFSTVTTGNDAPMFVIFVKPDGAEPQARLLAGPLYLQEYLHYEGRPVNHHGLPRFREASFDAAYPFGQVSLGDSSMPVKVRIKGFNPLIPGDAEASGLPIAVLSYEVTNISDVPVELAVCGAIRNFIGKDGQDFTLDWKGDRIPSGGGDNYNEYRESGQVKGICFNSRGLEPDDAALGNFCLSTDSDGEVTYRTFSTDRRWSNSVLNFWDDFSDDGRISNPEESIRASVGQDKDPMGALSVRTTVGPGETVPFNFFITWNFPNRYAWSESVVGNWYSGRYPDSWQSALEIIPALKELESRTLAFVSAFIGSSLPDAVKEAALFNLSVLRSQTVFRTADGHMMGWEGVMDHYGSCKGSCTHVWNYEQATPFLFGELARTMRDVEFAWSMLPDGQMDFRAKLPLGSAPEKGHSAADGQMGCVMKLYREWQLSGDDAFLERYWPACKAALSYAWQEGGWDGNCDGVMEGSQHNTMDVDYYGPNSQMQFWYMGALRAAEEMALAMKDKAFARKCRAVFKAGSAWTDEHLFNGEYYEQKITDPGTLEFLPEGSDRIPPYQLGKACLVDQLVGQYMAHICNLGYLGDRGHIRTALQSVMKYNFIEDFSPLFNNMRSYVIGDESGLLMASWPKGRLEVPFPYFPESMTGFEYTAATGMIYEGLTGDALKCIGAVRERFDGARRNPFDEPECGHYYARSMAGWAPVIALSGFRFSAVEKSLGITDKPGCWFWSNGYAWGTVEVKERLVTLKVIEGRLSLKSFTCGDRCFRTPVELASGMSHTWDR
;
A
#
# COMPACT_ATOMS: atom_id res chain seq x y z
N MET A 1 -56.06 11.89 -2.41
CA MET A 1 -55.24 12.76 -1.55
C MET A 1 -53.80 12.39 -1.78
N LYS A 2 -53.13 13.17 -2.60
CA LYS A 2 -51.70 12.96 -2.99
C LYS A 2 -50.82 13.55 -1.90
N LYS A 3 -49.95 12.78 -1.27
CA LYS A 3 -48.86 13.31 -0.45
C LYS A 3 -47.58 13.35 -1.30
N VAL A 4 -47.14 14.57 -1.52
CA VAL A 4 -45.90 14.91 -2.19
C VAL A 4 -44.76 14.74 -1.16
N PHE A 5 -43.79 13.88 -1.47
CA PHE A 5 -42.52 13.84 -0.77
C PHE A 5 -41.60 14.94 -1.36
N ALA A 6 -41.20 15.86 -0.54
CA ALA A 6 -40.17 16.83 -0.89
C ALA A 6 -38.80 16.22 -0.60
N LEU A 7 -38.04 16.00 -1.65
CA LEU A 7 -36.60 15.70 -1.57
C LEU A 7 -35.91 17.05 -1.31
N SER A 8 -35.28 17.19 -0.15
CA SER A 8 -34.36 18.31 0.12
C SER A 8 -32.99 17.94 -0.47
N ALA A 9 -32.72 18.47 -1.65
CA ALA A 9 -31.41 18.47 -2.22
C ALA A 9 -30.51 19.46 -1.44
N VAL A 10 -29.53 18.97 -0.71
CA VAL A 10 -28.47 19.80 -0.17
C VAL A 10 -27.51 20.12 -1.31
N LEU A 11 -27.65 21.31 -1.90
CA LEU A 11 -26.66 21.88 -2.80
C LEU A 11 -25.43 22.26 -1.95
N LEU A 12 -24.39 21.45 -2.02
CA LEU A 12 -23.03 21.87 -1.65
C LEU A 12 -22.57 22.88 -2.70
N ALA A 13 -22.56 24.14 -2.33
CA ALA A 13 -21.99 25.21 -3.15
C ALA A 13 -20.47 25.03 -3.21
N PHE A 14 -19.98 24.58 -4.34
CA PHE A 14 -18.56 24.69 -4.68
C PHE A 14 -18.25 26.18 -4.91
N LEU A 15 -17.52 26.79 -3.99
CA LEU A 15 -16.86 28.06 -4.24
C LEU A 15 -15.69 27.77 -5.21
N PRO A 16 -15.63 28.45 -6.37
CA PRO A 16 -14.45 28.39 -7.21
C PRO A 16 -13.30 29.08 -6.46
N TRP A 17 -12.29 28.33 -6.12
CA TRP A 17 -11.05 28.87 -5.60
C TRP A 17 -10.36 29.64 -6.73
N ALA A 18 -10.36 30.98 -6.62
CA ALA A 18 -9.58 31.83 -7.49
C ALA A 18 -8.11 31.71 -7.07
N PHE A 19 -7.35 30.84 -7.73
CA PHE A 19 -5.90 30.84 -7.64
C PHE A 19 -5.34 32.01 -8.44
N SER A 20 -4.58 32.87 -7.79
CA SER A 20 -3.68 33.77 -8.49
C SER A 20 -2.51 32.92 -9.01
N ALA A 21 -2.53 32.58 -10.29
CA ALA A 21 -1.43 31.89 -10.93
C ALA A 21 -0.15 32.73 -10.80
N SER A 22 0.83 32.22 -10.06
CA SER A 22 2.20 32.70 -10.24
C SER A 22 2.70 32.19 -11.60
N ALA A 23 3.35 33.06 -12.36
CA ALA A 23 3.83 32.78 -13.72
C ALA A 23 5.07 31.87 -13.78
N GLN A 24 5.33 31.10 -12.71
CA GLN A 24 6.44 30.15 -12.65
C GLN A 24 5.90 28.73 -12.49
N GLY A 25 6.47 27.76 -13.20
CA GLY A 25 6.19 26.35 -13.07
C GLY A 25 6.40 25.85 -11.62
N TRP A 26 5.95 24.62 -11.32
CA TRP A 26 6.14 24.04 -10.00
C TRP A 26 7.62 23.83 -9.70
N HIS A 27 8.03 24.20 -8.48
CA HIS A 27 9.36 23.96 -7.94
C HIS A 27 9.23 23.12 -6.67
N SER A 28 9.88 21.96 -6.66
CA SER A 28 9.87 21.06 -5.50
C SER A 28 10.58 21.68 -4.30
N SER A 29 10.06 21.44 -3.10
CA SER A 29 10.72 21.80 -1.83
C SER A 29 11.89 20.86 -1.53
N GLU A 30 12.70 21.12 -0.51
CA GLU A 30 13.61 20.11 0.03
C GLU A 30 12.83 19.01 0.73
N TRP A 31 13.16 17.75 0.39
CA TRP A 31 12.46 16.58 0.92
C TRP A 31 13.25 15.89 2.02
N PRO A 32 12.58 15.39 3.07
CA PRO A 32 13.23 14.66 4.13
C PRO A 32 13.74 13.30 3.65
N VAL A 33 14.72 12.76 4.36
CA VAL A 33 15.26 11.43 4.10
C VAL A 33 15.11 10.58 5.38
N LEU A 34 14.44 9.44 5.24
CA LEU A 34 14.36 8.42 6.29
C LEU A 34 15.41 7.34 6.08
N LYS A 35 15.63 6.94 4.83
CA LYS A 35 16.59 5.88 4.46
C LYS A 35 17.38 6.27 3.24
N HIS A 36 18.69 6.05 3.33
CA HIS A 36 19.64 6.17 2.22
C HIS A 36 20.04 4.79 1.72
N TYR A 37 20.12 4.64 0.41
CA TYR A 37 20.58 3.44 -0.30
C TYR A 37 21.76 3.83 -1.20
N ASP A 38 22.92 3.22 -0.96
CA ASP A 38 24.13 3.42 -1.75
C ASP A 38 24.07 2.61 -3.06
N SER A 39 25.15 2.68 -3.85
CA SER A 39 25.23 2.03 -5.16
C SER A 39 25.06 0.51 -5.14
N GLU A 40 25.26 -0.16 -4.00
CA GLU A 40 25.12 -1.63 -3.88
C GLU A 40 23.67 -2.03 -3.58
N HIS A 41 22.82 -1.08 -3.15
CA HIS A 41 21.48 -1.31 -2.64
C HIS A 41 20.36 -0.70 -3.52
N LEU A 42 20.57 -0.54 -4.85
CA LEU A 42 19.59 0.09 -5.75
C LEU A 42 18.82 -0.88 -6.64
N TYR A 43 19.35 -2.10 -6.83
CA TYR A 43 18.92 -3.01 -7.89
C TYR A 43 17.45 -3.41 -7.82
N ARG A 44 16.93 -3.62 -6.61
CA ARG A 44 15.56 -4.05 -6.38
C ARG A 44 14.58 -2.90 -6.13
N ILE A 45 15.06 -1.69 -5.94
CA ILE A 45 14.19 -0.55 -5.63
C ILE A 45 13.20 -0.30 -6.77
N ALA A 46 11.93 -0.24 -6.41
CA ALA A 46 10.82 0.21 -7.22
C ALA A 46 9.83 0.92 -6.31
N LEU A 47 9.87 2.26 -6.28
CA LEU A 47 9.01 3.10 -5.45
C LEU A 47 7.75 3.47 -6.25
N PRO A 48 6.55 3.00 -5.84
CA PRO A 48 5.32 3.29 -6.59
C PRO A 48 4.94 4.76 -6.53
N LEU A 49 4.71 5.35 -7.70
CA LEU A 49 4.18 6.70 -7.91
C LEU A 49 2.79 6.59 -8.53
N GLY A 50 1.76 6.94 -7.77
CA GLY A 50 0.37 6.86 -8.17
C GLY A 50 -0.55 7.06 -6.97
N GLY A 51 -1.84 7.35 -7.19
CA GLY A 51 -2.80 7.57 -6.13
C GLY A 51 -3.38 6.29 -5.55
N ILE A 52 -4.04 6.38 -4.39
CA ILE A 52 -4.77 5.26 -3.79
C ILE A 52 -5.81 4.75 -4.79
N GLY A 53 -5.64 3.51 -5.23
CA GLY A 53 -6.58 2.84 -6.14
C GLY A 53 -6.54 3.29 -7.59
N THR A 54 -5.52 4.04 -8.02
CA THR A 54 -5.44 4.55 -9.40
C THR A 54 -4.50 3.74 -10.31
N GLY A 55 -3.71 2.84 -9.74
CA GLY A 55 -2.56 2.28 -10.41
C GLY A 55 -1.31 3.14 -10.22
N THR A 56 -0.19 2.70 -10.78
CA THR A 56 1.12 3.28 -10.47
C THR A 56 2.13 3.06 -11.60
N VAL A 57 3.16 3.91 -11.61
CA VAL A 57 4.45 3.64 -12.25
C VAL A 57 5.53 3.75 -11.18
N SER A 58 6.56 2.92 -11.20
CA SER A 58 7.57 2.91 -10.14
C SER A 58 8.85 3.64 -10.57
N LEU A 59 9.38 4.46 -9.64
CA LEU A 59 10.73 5.02 -9.76
C LEU A 59 11.74 3.96 -9.28
N GLY A 60 12.62 3.54 -10.17
CA GLY A 60 13.70 2.62 -9.88
C GLY A 60 14.86 3.28 -9.13
N GLY A 61 15.66 2.47 -8.41
CA GLY A 61 16.77 2.96 -7.60
C GLY A 61 17.87 3.69 -8.38
N ARG A 62 17.96 3.47 -9.68
CA ARG A 62 18.95 4.12 -10.57
C ARG A 62 18.37 5.24 -11.41
N GLY A 63 17.08 5.59 -11.26
CA GLY A 63 16.40 6.66 -11.97
C GLY A 63 15.53 6.23 -13.15
N GLU A 64 15.53 4.94 -13.51
CA GLU A 64 14.63 4.39 -14.51
C GLU A 64 13.18 4.33 -14.01
N LEU A 65 12.21 4.38 -14.93
CA LEU A 65 10.82 4.07 -14.64
C LEU A 65 10.52 2.61 -15.00
N ARG A 66 9.80 1.92 -14.11
CA ARG A 66 9.48 0.50 -14.26
C ARG A 66 8.09 0.19 -13.71
N ASP A 67 7.62 -1.03 -13.90
CA ASP A 67 6.33 -1.51 -13.37
C ASP A 67 5.18 -0.55 -13.70
N TRP A 68 4.84 -0.48 -15.00
CA TRP A 68 3.81 0.41 -15.54
C TRP A 68 2.42 -0.18 -15.34
N GLU A 69 1.88 -0.01 -14.15
CA GLU A 69 0.63 -0.63 -13.69
C GLU A 69 -0.55 0.35 -13.75
N ILE A 70 -0.70 1.05 -14.86
CA ILE A 70 -1.74 2.06 -15.05
C ILE A 70 -2.98 1.58 -15.81
N MET A 71 -2.92 0.40 -16.47
CA MET A 71 -4.02 -0.19 -17.25
C MET A 71 -4.81 -1.25 -16.46
N ASN A 72 -5.13 -0.98 -15.20
CA ASN A 72 -5.96 -1.81 -14.32
C ASN A 72 -5.40 -3.18 -13.91
N VAL A 73 -4.19 -3.53 -14.31
CA VAL A 73 -3.52 -4.80 -14.02
C VAL A 73 -2.09 -4.57 -13.53
N PRO A 74 -1.53 -5.50 -12.74
CA PRO A 74 -0.12 -5.50 -12.40
C PRO A 74 0.78 -5.66 -13.64
N ALA A 75 1.98 -5.11 -13.58
CA ALA A 75 3.00 -5.27 -14.61
C ALA A 75 4.40 -5.25 -13.98
N LYS A 76 4.71 -6.31 -13.20
CA LYS A 76 5.95 -6.46 -12.43
C LYS A 76 7.05 -7.13 -13.26
N GLY A 77 8.28 -6.66 -13.07
CA GLY A 77 9.46 -7.34 -13.59
C GLY A 77 9.38 -7.66 -15.09
N PHE A 78 9.33 -8.94 -15.44
CA PHE A 78 9.24 -9.40 -16.82
C PHE A 78 7.86 -9.24 -17.46
N SER A 79 6.84 -8.92 -16.68
CA SER A 79 5.49 -8.65 -17.16
C SER A 79 5.26 -7.20 -17.54
N THR A 80 6.30 -6.36 -17.56
CA THR A 80 6.19 -4.96 -17.95
C THR A 80 5.64 -4.83 -19.37
N VAL A 81 4.79 -3.84 -19.57
CA VAL A 81 4.13 -3.58 -20.85
C VAL A 81 5.09 -3.17 -21.96
N THR A 82 6.27 -2.64 -21.58
CA THR A 82 7.33 -2.25 -22.52
C THR A 82 8.70 -2.71 -22.02
N THR A 83 9.53 -3.22 -22.92
CA THR A 83 10.86 -3.77 -22.61
C THR A 83 11.89 -3.42 -23.69
N GLY A 84 13.18 -3.62 -23.38
CA GLY A 84 14.28 -3.44 -24.31
C GLY A 84 14.42 -1.99 -24.81
N ASN A 85 14.57 -1.81 -26.11
CA ASN A 85 14.70 -0.49 -26.72
C ASN A 85 13.35 0.26 -26.87
N ASP A 86 12.24 -0.39 -26.54
CA ASP A 86 10.91 0.21 -26.53
C ASP A 86 10.49 0.72 -25.15
N ALA A 87 11.30 0.48 -24.13
CA ALA A 87 11.03 0.94 -22.77
C ALA A 87 11.05 2.47 -22.68
N PRO A 88 10.27 3.08 -21.79
CA PRO A 88 10.34 4.50 -21.49
C PRO A 88 11.74 4.93 -21.07
N MET A 89 12.15 6.12 -21.48
CA MET A 89 13.46 6.67 -21.13
C MET A 89 13.40 8.17 -20.89
N PHE A 90 14.29 8.65 -20.02
CA PHE A 90 14.62 10.07 -19.89
C PHE A 90 16.10 10.27 -20.19
N VAL A 91 16.40 11.30 -20.99
CA VAL A 91 17.75 11.60 -21.45
C VAL A 91 18.07 13.06 -21.20
N ILE A 92 19.34 13.35 -20.95
CA ILE A 92 19.84 14.72 -20.78
C ILE A 92 20.85 15.05 -21.89
N PHE A 93 20.72 16.26 -22.44
CA PHE A 93 21.71 16.92 -23.31
C PHE A 93 22.41 18.00 -22.48
N VAL A 94 23.72 18.11 -22.61
CA VAL A 94 24.57 19.04 -21.85
C VAL A 94 25.63 19.61 -22.78
N LYS A 95 25.64 20.92 -22.97
CA LYS A 95 26.63 21.62 -23.82
C LYS A 95 27.16 22.86 -23.07
N PRO A 96 28.35 22.78 -22.46
CA PRO A 96 29.04 23.96 -21.92
C PRO A 96 29.39 24.95 -23.03
N ASP A 97 29.39 26.22 -22.71
CA ASP A 97 29.83 27.24 -23.67
C ASP A 97 31.25 26.97 -24.18
N GLY A 98 31.42 26.93 -25.51
CA GLY A 98 32.68 26.63 -26.14
C GLY A 98 33.13 25.17 -26.14
N ALA A 99 32.31 24.22 -25.72
CA ALA A 99 32.62 22.78 -25.71
C ALA A 99 31.66 21.97 -26.60
N GLU A 100 32.07 20.74 -26.89
CA GLU A 100 31.25 19.78 -27.62
C GLU A 100 30.08 19.27 -26.73
N PRO A 101 28.91 19.01 -27.33
CA PRO A 101 27.78 18.50 -26.60
C PRO A 101 27.99 17.06 -26.10
N GLN A 102 27.33 16.72 -25.02
CA GLN A 102 27.25 15.37 -24.45
C GLN A 102 25.80 15.01 -24.16
N ALA A 103 25.44 13.75 -24.34
CA ALA A 103 24.15 13.23 -23.93
C ALA A 103 24.31 11.97 -23.05
N ARG A 104 23.38 11.78 -22.11
CA ARG A 104 23.32 10.62 -21.20
C ARG A 104 21.88 10.21 -20.97
N LEU A 105 21.67 8.91 -20.84
CA LEU A 105 20.45 8.39 -20.22
C LEU A 105 20.45 8.82 -18.75
N LEU A 106 19.34 9.35 -18.26
CA LEU A 106 19.14 9.71 -16.84
C LEU A 106 18.93 8.47 -15.99
N ALA A 107 19.92 7.61 -15.97
CA ALA A 107 19.98 6.40 -15.21
C ALA A 107 21.41 6.09 -14.76
N GLY A 108 21.54 5.45 -13.59
CA GLY A 108 22.81 4.98 -13.03
C GLY A 108 23.43 3.81 -13.80
N PRO A 109 24.59 3.31 -13.33
CA PRO A 109 25.35 2.28 -14.01
C PRO A 109 24.64 0.92 -13.99
N LEU A 110 25.08 0.03 -14.91
CA LEU A 110 24.68 -1.36 -14.90
C LEU A 110 25.38 -2.11 -13.76
N TYR A 111 24.69 -3.09 -13.17
CA TYR A 111 25.27 -3.98 -12.17
C TYR A 111 26.08 -5.11 -12.79
N LEU A 112 27.03 -5.63 -12.05
CA LEU A 112 27.91 -6.71 -12.50
C LEU A 112 27.13 -7.95 -12.97
N GLN A 113 26.09 -8.33 -12.28
CA GLN A 113 25.22 -9.47 -12.63
C GLN A 113 24.44 -9.29 -13.93
N GLU A 114 24.25 -8.05 -14.38
CA GLU A 114 23.52 -7.73 -15.62
C GLU A 114 24.39 -7.90 -16.89
N TYR A 115 25.72 -7.99 -16.73
CA TYR A 115 26.61 -8.19 -17.90
C TYR A 115 26.53 -9.61 -18.49
N LEU A 116 26.07 -10.58 -17.72
CA LEU A 116 25.90 -11.95 -18.20
C LEU A 116 24.56 -12.09 -18.94
N HIS A 117 24.60 -11.88 -20.26
CA HIS A 117 23.45 -12.04 -21.12
C HIS A 117 23.87 -12.58 -22.50
N TYR A 118 23.20 -13.63 -22.97
CA TYR A 118 23.58 -14.36 -24.20
C TYR A 118 23.53 -13.51 -25.48
N GLU A 119 22.75 -12.41 -25.50
CA GLU A 119 22.61 -11.53 -26.67
C GLU A 119 23.28 -10.16 -26.50
N GLY A 120 23.96 -9.89 -25.40
CA GLY A 120 24.54 -8.58 -25.14
C GLY A 120 23.47 -7.49 -24.87
N ARG A 121 22.28 -7.87 -24.39
CA ARG A 121 21.15 -6.95 -24.09
C ARG A 121 20.69 -7.17 -22.63
N PRO A 122 21.52 -6.78 -21.66
CA PRO A 122 21.27 -7.13 -20.25
C PRO A 122 20.05 -6.41 -19.66
N VAL A 123 19.77 -5.18 -20.07
CA VAL A 123 18.70 -4.31 -19.53
C VAL A 123 18.13 -3.41 -20.61
N ASN A 124 17.05 -2.71 -20.27
CA ASN A 124 16.47 -1.67 -21.14
C ASN A 124 17.53 -0.62 -21.47
N HIS A 125 17.59 -0.22 -22.75
CA HIS A 125 18.54 0.78 -23.28
C HIS A 125 19.99 0.51 -22.91
N HIS A 126 20.39 -0.77 -22.89
CA HIS A 126 21.73 -1.25 -22.47
C HIS A 126 22.90 -0.55 -23.17
N GLY A 127 22.71 -0.08 -24.40
CA GLY A 127 23.76 0.55 -25.24
C GLY A 127 23.84 2.07 -25.13
N LEU A 128 22.92 2.73 -24.41
CA LEU A 128 22.96 4.19 -24.25
C LEU A 128 23.96 4.60 -23.16
N PRO A 129 24.72 5.70 -23.35
CA PRO A 129 25.61 6.23 -22.31
C PRO A 129 24.83 6.59 -21.04
N ARG A 130 25.35 6.21 -19.86
CA ARG A 130 24.71 6.37 -18.53
C ARG A 130 25.60 7.18 -17.60
N PHE A 131 25.04 7.64 -16.48
CA PHE A 131 25.82 8.16 -15.37
C PHE A 131 26.57 7.02 -14.68
N ARG A 132 27.74 7.36 -14.08
CA ARG A 132 28.66 6.39 -13.48
C ARG A 132 28.39 6.11 -11.99
N GLU A 133 27.67 7.01 -11.34
CA GLU A 133 27.36 6.95 -9.92
C GLU A 133 25.86 7.17 -9.72
N ALA A 134 25.28 6.43 -8.77
CA ALA A 134 23.89 6.59 -8.35
C ALA A 134 23.72 6.25 -6.87
N SER A 135 22.79 6.95 -6.21
CA SER A 135 22.28 6.62 -4.89
C SER A 135 20.80 6.96 -4.81
N PHE A 136 20.08 6.42 -3.83
CA PHE A 136 18.65 6.64 -3.65
C PHE A 136 18.34 7.03 -2.21
N ASP A 137 17.57 8.10 -2.02
CA ASP A 137 17.07 8.57 -0.74
C ASP A 137 15.55 8.45 -0.70
N ALA A 138 15.01 7.91 0.39
CA ALA A 138 13.59 7.67 0.55
C ALA A 138 13.02 8.20 1.87
N ALA A 139 11.85 8.80 1.77
CA ALA A 139 10.89 8.99 2.85
C ALA A 139 9.49 8.90 2.22
N TYR A 140 8.95 7.70 2.05
CA TYR A 140 7.74 7.45 1.25
C TYR A 140 6.62 8.45 1.55
N PRO A 141 5.97 9.07 0.54
CA PRO A 141 6.01 8.78 -0.90
C PRO A 141 7.13 9.50 -1.69
N PHE A 142 8.05 10.15 -1.01
CA PHE A 142 9.17 10.85 -1.63
C PHE A 142 10.33 9.88 -1.93
N GLY A 143 10.76 9.86 -3.22
CA GLY A 143 11.97 9.16 -3.67
C GLY A 143 12.89 10.12 -4.40
N GLN A 144 14.20 10.04 -4.14
CA GLN A 144 15.20 10.91 -4.74
C GLN A 144 16.38 10.06 -5.23
N VAL A 145 16.73 10.21 -6.52
CA VAL A 145 17.91 9.56 -7.11
C VAL A 145 18.97 10.61 -7.38
N SER A 146 20.14 10.45 -6.79
CA SER A 146 21.29 11.29 -7.12
C SER A 146 22.13 10.60 -8.18
N LEU A 147 22.43 11.28 -9.30
CA LEU A 147 23.28 10.80 -10.38
C LEU A 147 24.55 11.65 -10.48
N GLY A 148 25.70 10.98 -10.52
CA GLY A 148 27.00 11.60 -10.65
C GLY A 148 27.84 11.01 -11.79
N ASP A 149 28.64 11.86 -12.44
CA ASP A 149 29.66 11.45 -13.40
C ASP A 149 30.75 12.53 -13.46
N SER A 150 31.96 12.18 -13.10
CA SER A 150 33.10 13.14 -13.10
C SER A 150 33.46 13.69 -14.49
N SER A 151 32.97 13.07 -15.56
CA SER A 151 33.15 13.55 -16.95
C SER A 151 32.07 14.55 -17.38
N MET A 152 31.04 14.77 -16.57
CA MET A 152 29.92 15.66 -16.85
C MET A 152 30.03 16.97 -16.06
N PRO A 153 29.75 18.13 -16.67
CA PRO A 153 29.76 19.42 -15.97
C PRO A 153 28.48 19.66 -15.14
N VAL A 154 27.70 18.66 -14.90
CA VAL A 154 26.43 18.72 -14.16
C VAL A 154 26.29 17.62 -13.14
N LYS A 155 25.53 17.88 -12.07
CA LYS A 155 24.94 16.87 -11.19
C LYS A 155 23.45 16.84 -11.41
N VAL A 156 22.84 15.65 -11.26
CA VAL A 156 21.40 15.48 -11.43
C VAL A 156 20.81 14.86 -10.18
N ARG A 157 19.68 15.40 -9.72
CA ARG A 157 18.82 14.80 -8.70
C ARG A 157 17.43 14.58 -9.31
N ILE A 158 17.02 13.34 -9.43
CA ILE A 158 15.68 12.96 -9.87
C ILE A 158 14.80 12.86 -8.64
N LYS A 159 13.72 13.60 -8.57
CA LYS A 159 12.75 13.60 -7.48
C LYS A 159 11.42 13.06 -7.98
N GLY A 160 10.91 12.03 -7.30
CA GLY A 160 9.64 11.41 -7.64
C GLY A 160 8.71 11.35 -6.44
N PHE A 161 7.45 11.76 -6.62
CA PHE A 161 6.42 11.59 -5.60
C PHE A 161 5.02 11.57 -6.21
N ASN A 162 4.04 11.24 -5.38
CA ASN A 162 2.66 11.64 -5.57
C ASN A 162 2.01 11.95 -4.21
N PRO A 163 0.94 12.77 -4.17
CA PRO A 163 0.38 13.24 -2.90
C PRO A 163 -0.07 12.11 -1.97
N LEU A 164 0.25 12.23 -0.67
CA LEU A 164 -0.17 11.32 0.41
C LEU A 164 -0.52 12.14 1.65
N ILE A 165 -1.82 12.31 1.89
CA ILE A 165 -2.35 13.22 2.89
C ILE A 165 -3.35 12.47 3.75
N PRO A 166 -3.00 12.08 4.99
CA PRO A 166 -3.93 11.38 5.88
C PRO A 166 -5.22 12.18 6.11
N GLY A 167 -6.35 11.49 6.09
CA GLY A 167 -7.68 12.09 6.17
C GLY A 167 -8.24 12.61 4.85
N ASP A 168 -7.42 12.66 3.78
CA ASP A 168 -7.84 13.16 2.47
C ASP A 168 -7.58 12.10 1.38
N ALA A 169 -8.53 11.17 1.26
CA ALA A 169 -8.47 10.09 0.28
C ALA A 169 -8.56 10.58 -1.18
N GLU A 170 -9.17 11.76 -1.40
CA GLU A 170 -9.33 12.35 -2.72
C GLU A 170 -8.00 12.92 -3.23
N ALA A 171 -7.33 13.74 -2.41
CA ALA A 171 -5.99 14.26 -2.73
C ALA A 171 -4.93 13.16 -2.80
N SER A 172 -5.10 12.07 -2.03
CA SER A 172 -4.21 10.91 -2.05
C SER A 172 -4.54 9.89 -3.15
N GLY A 173 -5.66 10.06 -3.87
CA GLY A 173 -6.16 9.18 -4.94
C GLY A 173 -6.05 9.81 -6.33
N LEU A 174 -5.07 10.67 -6.59
CA LEU A 174 -4.88 11.33 -7.87
C LEU A 174 -4.08 10.46 -8.86
N PRO A 175 -4.53 10.32 -10.13
CA PRO A 175 -3.87 9.49 -11.14
C PRO A 175 -2.68 10.22 -11.77
N ILE A 176 -1.62 10.44 -10.98
CA ILE A 176 -0.44 11.19 -11.39
C ILE A 176 0.84 10.59 -10.81
N ALA A 177 1.91 10.57 -11.58
CA ALA A 177 3.28 10.46 -11.12
C ALA A 177 4.00 11.78 -11.40
N VAL A 178 4.58 12.40 -10.38
CA VAL A 178 5.30 13.66 -10.46
C VAL A 178 6.79 13.39 -10.46
N LEU A 179 7.49 13.87 -11.46
CA LEU A 179 8.94 13.74 -11.64
C LEU A 179 9.56 15.12 -11.80
N SER A 180 10.62 15.42 -11.06
CA SER A 180 11.42 16.64 -11.25
C SER A 180 12.89 16.25 -11.40
N TYR A 181 13.48 16.61 -12.50
CA TYR A 181 14.91 16.42 -12.78
C TYR A 181 15.62 17.74 -12.47
N GLU A 182 16.16 17.85 -11.26
CA GLU A 182 16.94 19.01 -10.82
C GLU A 182 18.37 18.87 -11.33
N VAL A 183 18.79 19.76 -12.23
CA VAL A 183 20.12 19.76 -12.85
C VAL A 183 20.91 20.95 -12.35
N THR A 184 22.05 20.68 -11.69
CA THR A 184 22.98 21.70 -11.20
C THR A 184 24.18 21.81 -12.14
N ASN A 185 24.44 23.01 -12.67
CA ASN A 185 25.67 23.30 -13.39
C ASN A 185 26.82 23.43 -12.39
N ILE A 186 27.79 22.52 -12.43
CA ILE A 186 28.97 22.53 -11.58
C ILE A 186 30.24 23.07 -12.27
N SER A 187 30.09 23.60 -13.48
CA SER A 187 31.20 24.24 -14.23
C SER A 187 31.26 25.76 -14.00
N ASP A 188 32.31 26.37 -14.47
CA ASP A 188 32.54 27.83 -14.37
C ASP A 188 31.93 28.62 -15.56
N VAL A 189 31.26 27.96 -16.48
CA VAL A 189 30.65 28.56 -17.68
C VAL A 189 29.17 28.26 -17.76
N PRO A 190 28.37 29.07 -18.48
CA PRO A 190 26.97 28.71 -18.77
C PRO A 190 26.90 27.38 -19.53
N VAL A 191 25.85 26.62 -19.29
CA VAL A 191 25.59 25.30 -19.91
C VAL A 191 24.21 25.32 -20.55
N GLU A 192 24.14 24.98 -21.84
CA GLU A 192 22.86 24.64 -22.47
C GLU A 192 22.45 23.23 -22.01
N LEU A 193 21.27 23.11 -21.46
CA LEU A 193 20.69 21.86 -20.93
C LEU A 193 19.37 21.55 -21.61
N ALA A 194 19.14 20.27 -21.90
CA ALA A 194 17.82 19.79 -22.25
C ALA A 194 17.56 18.45 -21.54
N VAL A 195 16.33 18.24 -21.09
CA VAL A 195 15.84 16.94 -20.60
C VAL A 195 14.68 16.52 -21.48
N CYS A 196 14.74 15.30 -22.00
CA CYS A 196 13.70 14.73 -22.86
C CYS A 196 13.18 13.43 -22.27
N GLY A 197 11.85 13.35 -22.10
CA GLY A 197 11.15 12.09 -21.82
C GLY A 197 10.62 11.49 -23.11
N ALA A 198 10.87 10.20 -23.34
CA ALA A 198 10.39 9.48 -24.51
C ALA A 198 9.67 8.19 -24.08
N ILE A 199 8.44 8.03 -24.52
CA ILE A 199 7.57 6.89 -24.17
C ILE A 199 6.93 6.35 -25.43
N ARG A 200 6.98 5.03 -25.60
CA ARG A 200 6.22 4.36 -26.64
C ARG A 200 4.78 4.22 -26.21
N ASN A 201 3.84 4.41 -27.11
CA ASN A 201 2.43 4.18 -26.85
C ASN A 201 2.15 2.68 -26.71
N PHE A 202 1.94 2.23 -25.50
CA PHE A 202 1.73 0.83 -25.17
C PHE A 202 0.25 0.51 -24.82
N ILE A 203 -0.70 1.42 -25.08
CA ILE A 203 -2.11 1.21 -24.79
C ILE A 203 -2.59 -0.09 -25.46
N GLY A 204 -3.29 -0.93 -24.69
CA GLY A 204 -3.72 -2.26 -25.12
C GLY A 204 -2.70 -3.38 -24.92
N LYS A 205 -1.49 -3.07 -24.39
CA LYS A 205 -0.45 -4.07 -24.09
C LYS A 205 -0.26 -4.15 -22.57
N ASP A 206 -1.17 -4.85 -21.93
CA ASP A 206 -1.19 -4.99 -20.47
C ASP A 206 -0.30 -6.13 -19.93
N GLY A 207 0.41 -6.84 -20.81
CA GLY A 207 1.28 -7.96 -20.48
C GLY A 207 0.55 -9.29 -20.26
N GLN A 208 -0.77 -9.34 -20.37
CA GLN A 208 -1.55 -10.60 -20.31
C GLN A 208 -1.53 -11.32 -21.66
N ASP A 209 -1.72 -10.58 -22.74
CA ASP A 209 -1.60 -11.10 -24.10
C ASP A 209 -0.15 -11.01 -24.60
N PHE A 210 0.34 -12.09 -25.17
CA PHE A 210 1.69 -12.15 -25.71
C PHE A 210 1.78 -13.12 -26.90
N THR A 211 2.76 -12.85 -27.77
CA THR A 211 3.25 -13.81 -28.75
C THR A 211 4.61 -14.30 -28.34
N LEU A 212 5.01 -15.48 -28.82
CA LEU A 212 6.39 -15.93 -28.64
C LEU A 212 7.20 -15.54 -29.89
N ASP A 213 8.39 -14.99 -29.68
CA ASP A 213 9.35 -14.81 -30.74
C ASP A 213 9.99 -16.18 -31.11
N TRP A 214 10.89 -16.15 -32.11
CA TRP A 214 11.57 -17.35 -32.59
C TRP A 214 12.48 -18.02 -31.54
N LYS A 215 12.79 -17.36 -30.43
CA LYS A 215 13.56 -17.86 -29.29
C LYS A 215 12.68 -18.43 -28.21
N GLY A 216 11.37 -18.17 -28.25
CA GLY A 216 10.43 -18.49 -27.20
C GLY A 216 10.26 -17.38 -26.14
N ASP A 217 10.82 -16.18 -26.38
CA ASP A 217 10.64 -15.04 -25.50
C ASP A 217 9.24 -14.43 -25.68
N ARG A 218 8.63 -14.01 -24.58
CA ARG A 218 7.29 -13.36 -24.60
C ARG A 218 7.41 -11.94 -25.12
N ILE A 219 6.66 -11.63 -26.17
CA ILE A 219 6.50 -10.29 -26.70
C ILE A 219 5.08 -9.83 -26.39
N PRO A 220 4.87 -8.78 -25.56
CA PRO A 220 3.56 -8.25 -25.30
C PRO A 220 2.82 -7.93 -26.60
N SER A 221 1.60 -8.43 -26.72
CA SER A 221 0.72 -8.20 -27.87
C SER A 221 -0.56 -7.51 -27.42
N GLY A 222 -1.43 -7.18 -28.34
CA GLY A 222 -2.65 -6.42 -28.11
C GLY A 222 -2.51 -4.97 -28.58
N GLY A 223 -3.55 -4.20 -28.39
CA GLY A 223 -3.67 -2.84 -28.90
C GLY A 223 -3.73 -2.78 -30.42
N GLY A 224 -3.33 -1.66 -30.94
CA GLY A 224 -3.25 -1.37 -32.38
C GLY A 224 -3.97 -0.07 -32.71
N ASP A 225 -3.55 0.56 -33.79
CA ASP A 225 -3.99 1.91 -34.19
C ASP A 225 -3.85 2.96 -33.07
N ASN A 226 -2.74 2.86 -32.31
CA ASN A 226 -2.36 3.82 -31.30
C ASN A 226 -1.84 5.11 -31.98
N TYR A 227 -2.10 6.26 -31.36
CA TYR A 227 -1.64 7.54 -31.88
C TYR A 227 -1.33 8.49 -30.71
N ASN A 228 -0.46 9.47 -31.00
CA ASN A 228 -0.03 10.47 -30.06
C ASN A 228 -0.41 11.86 -30.55
N GLU A 229 -0.79 12.74 -29.63
CA GLU A 229 -1.15 14.13 -29.91
C GLU A 229 -0.39 15.07 -28.99
N TYR A 230 0.19 16.14 -29.54
CA TYR A 230 0.69 17.24 -28.74
C TYR A 230 -0.45 18.17 -28.37
N ARG A 231 -0.50 18.56 -27.10
CA ARG A 231 -1.49 19.51 -26.56
C ARG A 231 -0.80 20.57 -25.72
N GLU A 232 -1.38 21.77 -25.71
CA GLU A 232 -0.91 22.89 -24.91
C GLU A 232 -2.10 23.67 -24.36
N SER A 233 -2.06 24.01 -23.06
CA SER A 233 -3.07 24.85 -22.41
C SER A 233 -2.43 25.58 -21.23
N GLY A 234 -2.40 26.91 -21.29
CA GLY A 234 -1.70 27.73 -20.29
C GLY A 234 -0.22 27.39 -20.22
N GLN A 235 0.26 27.00 -19.04
CA GLN A 235 1.65 26.59 -18.84
C GLN A 235 1.89 25.09 -19.12
N VAL A 236 0.81 24.29 -19.17
CA VAL A 236 0.92 22.84 -19.36
C VAL A 236 1.06 22.51 -20.83
N LYS A 237 2.13 21.80 -21.19
CA LYS A 237 2.42 21.29 -22.53
C LYS A 237 2.68 19.80 -22.42
N GLY A 238 2.20 19.00 -23.38
CA GLY A 238 2.39 17.56 -23.26
C GLY A 238 2.00 16.76 -24.50
N ILE A 239 2.32 15.48 -24.44
CA ILE A 239 1.92 14.48 -25.42
C ILE A 239 0.91 13.57 -24.75
N CYS A 240 -0.26 13.43 -25.37
CA CYS A 240 -1.31 12.50 -24.95
C CYS A 240 -1.28 11.29 -25.87
N PHE A 241 -1.25 10.12 -25.24
CA PHE A 241 -1.19 8.81 -25.86
C PHE A 241 -2.59 8.21 -25.85
N ASN A 242 -3.08 7.81 -27.01
CA ASN A 242 -4.44 7.36 -27.26
C ASN A 242 -4.45 6.11 -28.14
N SER A 243 -5.60 5.39 -28.17
CA SER A 243 -5.84 4.26 -29.07
C SER A 243 -7.20 4.39 -29.77
N ARG A 244 -7.27 3.89 -31.03
CA ARG A 244 -8.51 3.73 -31.80
C ARG A 244 -8.84 2.27 -32.06
N GLY A 245 -7.93 1.37 -31.70
CA GLY A 245 -8.00 -0.05 -32.06
C GLY A 245 -8.61 -0.96 -31.02
N LEU A 246 -9.10 -0.41 -29.88
CA LEU A 246 -9.68 -1.18 -28.78
C LEU A 246 -11.20 -1.01 -28.76
N GLU A 247 -11.89 -2.07 -28.32
CA GLU A 247 -13.34 -2.02 -28.11
C GLU A 247 -13.71 -1.09 -26.94
N PRO A 248 -14.91 -0.49 -26.92
CA PRO A 248 -15.31 0.48 -25.90
C PRO A 248 -15.26 -0.04 -24.46
N ASP A 249 -15.41 -1.33 -24.26
CA ASP A 249 -15.40 -2.02 -22.97
C ASP A 249 -14.06 -2.73 -22.65
N ASP A 250 -13.07 -2.62 -23.54
CA ASP A 250 -11.75 -3.20 -23.30
C ASP A 250 -11.12 -2.64 -22.02
N ALA A 251 -10.61 -3.52 -21.17
CA ALA A 251 -9.98 -3.16 -19.87
C ALA A 251 -8.79 -2.22 -20.06
N ALA A 252 -8.05 -2.36 -21.15
CA ALA A 252 -6.88 -1.55 -21.48
C ALA A 252 -7.24 -0.28 -22.28
N LEU A 253 -8.54 -0.03 -22.57
CA LEU A 253 -8.95 1.20 -23.22
C LEU A 253 -8.86 2.38 -22.25
N GLY A 254 -8.08 3.37 -22.63
CA GLY A 254 -7.86 4.59 -21.87
C GLY A 254 -6.83 5.48 -22.55
N ASN A 255 -6.25 6.37 -21.80
CA ASN A 255 -5.20 7.26 -22.26
C ASN A 255 -4.25 7.63 -21.12
N PHE A 256 -3.04 8.09 -21.50
CA PHE A 256 -2.12 8.71 -20.57
C PHE A 256 -1.42 9.88 -21.24
N CYS A 257 -0.87 10.82 -20.46
CA CYS A 257 -0.13 11.96 -20.97
C CYS A 257 1.23 12.06 -20.27
N LEU A 258 2.25 12.44 -21.03
CA LEU A 258 3.51 12.97 -20.54
C LEU A 258 3.48 14.47 -20.74
N SER A 259 3.49 15.25 -19.67
CA SER A 259 3.37 16.70 -19.72
C SER A 259 4.45 17.40 -18.90
N THR A 260 4.60 18.72 -19.12
CA THR A 260 5.52 19.60 -18.40
C THR A 260 4.85 20.96 -18.15
N ASP A 261 5.26 21.64 -17.08
CA ASP A 261 4.92 23.04 -16.80
C ASP A 261 6.15 23.95 -16.86
N SER A 262 7.26 23.44 -17.39
CA SER A 262 8.53 24.16 -17.46
C SER A 262 8.49 25.33 -18.46
N ASP A 263 9.11 26.46 -18.09
CA ASP A 263 9.16 27.69 -18.90
C ASP A 263 10.19 27.63 -20.05
N GLY A 264 11.01 26.58 -20.15
CA GLY A 264 12.01 26.37 -21.17
C GLY A 264 11.44 26.22 -22.60
N GLU A 265 12.31 26.21 -23.58
CA GLU A 265 11.93 25.86 -24.94
C GLU A 265 11.46 24.42 -25.03
N VAL A 266 10.22 24.19 -25.45
CA VAL A 266 9.62 22.85 -25.56
C VAL A 266 9.60 22.44 -27.03
N THR A 267 10.17 21.25 -27.30
CA THR A 267 10.07 20.57 -28.60
C THR A 267 9.52 19.17 -28.40
N TYR A 268 8.91 18.58 -29.42
CA TYR A 268 8.20 17.32 -29.28
C TYR A 268 8.24 16.47 -30.55
N ARG A 269 7.97 15.20 -30.39
CA ARG A 269 7.76 14.21 -31.44
C ARG A 269 6.57 13.33 -31.11
N THR A 270 5.65 13.14 -32.04
CA THR A 270 4.45 12.31 -31.88
C THR A 270 4.50 11.02 -32.67
N PHE A 271 5.56 10.77 -33.41
CA PHE A 271 5.66 9.67 -34.37
C PHE A 271 7.05 9.03 -34.32
N SER A 272 7.13 7.69 -34.41
CA SER A 272 8.39 6.96 -34.52
C SER A 272 8.81 6.79 -35.99
N THR A 273 10.12 6.70 -36.17
CA THR A 273 10.75 6.24 -37.42
C THR A 273 10.79 4.70 -37.46
N ASP A 274 11.42 4.15 -38.53
CA ASP A 274 11.55 2.69 -38.71
C ASP A 274 12.13 1.99 -37.49
N ARG A 275 11.44 0.99 -36.95
CA ARG A 275 11.82 0.21 -35.75
C ARG A 275 12.83 -0.90 -36.04
N ARG A 276 12.99 -1.31 -37.30
CA ARG A 276 13.87 -2.41 -37.66
C ARG A 276 15.29 -2.12 -37.19
N TRP A 277 15.93 -3.12 -36.57
CA TRP A 277 17.31 -3.03 -36.07
C TRP A 277 17.51 -1.90 -35.04
N SER A 278 16.48 -1.56 -34.27
CA SER A 278 16.48 -0.45 -33.32
C SER A 278 16.74 0.94 -33.94
N ASN A 279 16.41 1.11 -35.19
CA ASN A 279 16.66 2.35 -35.94
C ASN A 279 15.90 3.56 -35.37
N SER A 280 14.74 3.32 -34.77
CA SER A 280 13.98 4.36 -34.07
C SER A 280 14.76 4.98 -32.91
N VAL A 281 15.48 4.17 -32.12
CA VAL A 281 16.33 4.66 -31.01
C VAL A 281 17.56 5.40 -31.55
N LEU A 282 18.20 4.88 -32.60
CA LEU A 282 19.31 5.57 -33.26
C LEU A 282 18.88 6.94 -33.78
N ASN A 283 17.77 7.01 -34.50
CA ASN A 283 17.25 8.28 -35.03
C ASN A 283 16.87 9.28 -33.95
N PHE A 284 16.26 8.77 -32.83
CA PHE A 284 15.98 9.62 -31.68
C PHE A 284 17.27 10.17 -31.07
N TRP A 285 18.27 9.29 -30.88
CA TRP A 285 19.54 9.67 -30.26
C TRP A 285 20.32 10.68 -31.08
N ASP A 286 20.43 10.47 -32.39
CA ASP A 286 21.14 11.37 -33.31
C ASP A 286 20.50 12.76 -33.29
N ASP A 287 19.17 12.83 -33.35
CA ASP A 287 18.42 14.09 -33.34
C ASP A 287 18.59 14.84 -32.01
N PHE A 288 18.38 14.14 -30.88
CA PHE A 288 18.45 14.78 -29.55
C PHE A 288 19.87 15.15 -29.13
N SER A 289 20.87 14.31 -29.44
CA SER A 289 22.27 14.56 -29.02
C SER A 289 22.97 15.65 -29.80
N ASP A 290 22.43 16.11 -30.92
CA ASP A 290 22.98 17.21 -31.74
C ASP A 290 22.79 18.57 -31.04
N ASP A 291 21.56 18.88 -30.59
CA ASP A 291 21.25 20.20 -30.02
C ASP A 291 20.26 20.21 -28.84
N GLY A 292 19.87 19.06 -28.36
CA GLY A 292 18.93 18.92 -27.23
C GLY A 292 17.46 19.14 -27.60
N ARG A 293 17.16 19.31 -28.84
CA ARG A 293 15.80 19.39 -29.39
C ARG A 293 15.37 18.05 -29.94
N ILE A 294 14.10 17.89 -30.17
CA ILE A 294 13.53 16.73 -30.82
C ILE A 294 12.64 17.22 -31.98
N SER A 295 12.93 16.78 -33.20
CA SER A 295 12.13 17.11 -34.36
C SER A 295 10.92 16.23 -34.52
N ASN A 296 9.79 16.80 -34.94
CA ASN A 296 8.59 16.04 -35.29
C ASN A 296 8.61 15.82 -36.83
N PRO A 297 8.71 14.55 -37.28
CA PRO A 297 8.87 14.30 -38.74
C PRO A 297 7.66 14.78 -39.54
N GLU A 298 7.93 15.30 -40.73
CA GLU A 298 6.91 15.70 -41.70
C GLU A 298 6.01 14.50 -42.09
N GLU A 299 4.80 14.83 -42.52
CA GLU A 299 3.81 13.82 -42.91
C GLU A 299 4.27 12.94 -44.09
N SER A 300 5.07 13.49 -45.00
CA SER A 300 5.68 12.74 -46.09
C SER A 300 6.67 11.67 -45.64
N ILE A 301 7.42 11.93 -44.57
CA ILE A 301 8.35 10.97 -43.95
C ILE A 301 7.56 9.89 -43.23
N ARG A 302 6.49 10.25 -42.51
CA ARG A 302 5.57 9.33 -41.87
C ARG A 302 4.98 8.31 -42.85
N ALA A 303 4.56 8.78 -44.03
CA ALA A 303 4.00 7.94 -45.08
C ALA A 303 5.03 6.95 -45.69
N SER A 304 6.31 7.29 -45.70
CA SER A 304 7.38 6.46 -46.27
C SER A 304 7.82 5.31 -45.35
N VAL A 305 7.63 5.44 -44.01
CA VAL A 305 8.08 4.47 -43.01
C VAL A 305 7.04 3.37 -42.75
N GLY A 306 5.83 3.53 -43.28
CA GLY A 306 4.70 2.66 -42.99
C GLY A 306 4.00 3.05 -41.67
N GLN A 307 2.84 2.43 -41.42
CA GLN A 307 2.04 2.73 -40.24
C GLN A 307 2.67 2.06 -39.02
N ASP A 308 3.33 2.84 -38.15
CA ASP A 308 3.71 2.38 -36.82
C ASP A 308 2.46 2.41 -35.92
N LYS A 309 2.04 1.22 -35.46
CA LYS A 309 0.84 1.06 -34.61
C LYS A 309 1.06 1.45 -33.15
N ASP A 310 2.32 1.61 -32.75
CA ASP A 310 2.72 1.96 -31.38
C ASP A 310 3.75 3.09 -31.41
N PRO A 311 3.37 4.30 -31.83
CA PRO A 311 4.32 5.39 -32.06
C PRO A 311 4.96 5.86 -30.73
N MET A 312 6.25 6.18 -30.77
CA MET A 312 6.94 6.80 -29.65
C MET A 312 6.63 8.30 -29.61
N GLY A 313 6.14 8.78 -28.46
CA GLY A 313 6.04 10.21 -28.14
C GLY A 313 7.27 10.65 -27.36
N ALA A 314 7.82 11.82 -27.70
CA ALA A 314 8.95 12.43 -27.00
C ALA A 314 8.71 13.91 -26.74
N LEU A 315 9.03 14.39 -25.53
CA LEU A 315 8.85 15.77 -25.09
C LEU A 315 10.17 16.24 -24.48
N SER A 316 10.81 17.26 -25.11
CA SER A 316 12.07 17.85 -24.67
C SER A 316 11.85 19.27 -24.15
N VAL A 317 12.48 19.57 -23.03
CA VAL A 317 12.53 20.92 -22.43
C VAL A 317 13.98 21.36 -22.38
N ARG A 318 14.28 22.55 -22.97
CA ARG A 318 15.64 23.09 -23.09
C ARG A 318 15.74 24.47 -22.45
N THR A 319 16.86 24.72 -21.76
CA THR A 319 17.18 26.02 -21.16
C THR A 319 18.70 26.20 -21.05
N THR A 320 19.14 27.40 -20.67
CA THR A 320 20.55 27.71 -20.36
C THR A 320 20.68 27.97 -18.85
N VAL A 321 21.71 27.42 -18.22
CA VAL A 321 21.91 27.45 -16.76
C VAL A 321 23.28 28.02 -16.45
N GLY A 322 23.34 29.07 -15.62
CA GLY A 322 24.57 29.72 -15.20
C GLY A 322 25.40 28.83 -14.24
N PRO A 323 26.71 29.22 -14.01
CA PRO A 323 27.57 28.52 -13.07
C PRO A 323 26.97 28.45 -11.66
N GLY A 324 26.95 27.24 -11.07
CA GLY A 324 26.43 27.01 -9.70
C GLY A 324 24.90 27.04 -9.59
N GLU A 325 24.17 27.35 -10.63
CA GLU A 325 22.70 27.36 -10.62
C GLU A 325 22.12 25.95 -10.77
N THR A 326 20.95 25.74 -10.18
CA THR A 326 20.13 24.53 -10.33
C THR A 326 18.80 24.89 -10.98
N VAL A 327 18.38 24.10 -11.97
CA VAL A 327 17.09 24.25 -12.64
C VAL A 327 16.31 22.94 -12.61
N PRO A 328 15.00 22.96 -12.29
CA PRO A 328 14.16 21.79 -12.40
C PRO A 328 13.61 21.63 -13.82
N PHE A 329 13.57 20.41 -14.31
CA PHE A 329 12.81 19.99 -15.48
C PHE A 329 11.70 19.08 -14.99
N ASN A 330 10.46 19.57 -14.95
CA ASN A 330 9.32 18.86 -14.43
C ASN A 330 8.64 18.05 -15.52
N PHE A 331 8.34 16.81 -15.21
CA PHE A 331 7.53 15.94 -16.05
C PHE A 331 6.44 15.28 -15.21
N PHE A 332 5.24 15.23 -15.75
CA PHE A 332 4.08 14.65 -15.12
C PHE A 332 3.51 13.56 -16.01
N ILE A 333 3.31 12.38 -15.42
CA ILE A 333 2.62 11.30 -16.10
C ILE A 333 1.25 11.20 -15.45
N THR A 334 0.20 11.45 -16.24
CA THR A 334 -1.20 11.32 -15.82
C THR A 334 -1.90 10.26 -16.67
N TRP A 335 -2.90 9.59 -16.13
CA TRP A 335 -3.60 8.52 -16.83
C TRP A 335 -5.08 8.47 -16.53
N ASN A 336 -5.84 7.86 -17.44
CA ASN A 336 -7.26 7.54 -17.26
C ASN A 336 -7.60 6.23 -18.00
N PHE A 337 -7.88 5.17 -17.24
CA PHE A 337 -8.29 3.85 -17.75
C PHE A 337 -9.58 3.43 -17.02
N PRO A 338 -10.76 3.77 -17.56
CA PRO A 338 -12.02 3.65 -16.85
C PRO A 338 -12.53 2.21 -16.67
N ASN A 339 -12.17 1.28 -17.55
CA ASN A 339 -12.78 -0.03 -17.66
C ASN A 339 -12.12 -1.07 -16.73
N ARG A 340 -12.21 -0.89 -15.40
CA ARG A 340 -11.74 -1.91 -14.46
C ARG A 340 -12.78 -3.01 -14.30
N TYR A 341 -12.33 -4.24 -14.41
CA TYR A 341 -13.12 -5.46 -14.12
C TYR A 341 -12.76 -6.07 -12.76
N ALA A 342 -11.47 -6.09 -12.40
CA ALA A 342 -10.92 -6.83 -11.26
C ALA A 342 -11.32 -8.33 -11.35
N TRP A 343 -12.19 -8.81 -10.44
CA TRP A 343 -12.75 -10.18 -10.48
C TRP A 343 -14.23 -10.22 -10.87
N SER A 344 -14.72 -9.20 -11.53
CA SER A 344 -16.10 -9.09 -12.04
C SER A 344 -16.18 -9.50 -13.51
N GLU A 345 -17.34 -10.01 -13.93
CA GLU A 345 -17.66 -10.26 -15.34
C GLU A 345 -18.11 -8.97 -16.07
N SER A 346 -18.30 -7.89 -15.34
CA SER A 346 -18.72 -6.59 -15.89
C SER A 346 -17.82 -5.47 -15.35
N VAL A 347 -17.79 -4.35 -16.05
CA VAL A 347 -17.04 -3.17 -15.66
C VAL A 347 -17.53 -2.63 -14.32
N VAL A 348 -16.66 -2.58 -13.31
CA VAL A 348 -16.92 -1.93 -12.01
C VAL A 348 -16.34 -0.51 -11.97
N GLY A 349 -15.48 -0.19 -12.91
CA GLY A 349 -14.91 1.12 -13.13
C GLY A 349 -13.89 1.55 -12.09
N ASN A 350 -13.40 2.78 -12.23
CA ASN A 350 -12.48 3.44 -11.32
C ASN A 350 -13.06 4.76 -10.82
N TRP A 351 -12.91 5.05 -9.54
CA TRP A 351 -13.38 6.30 -8.91
C TRP A 351 -12.81 7.54 -9.56
N TYR A 352 -11.49 7.56 -9.83
CA TYR A 352 -10.83 8.71 -10.43
C TYR A 352 -11.31 9.02 -11.85
N SER A 353 -11.74 8.01 -12.61
CA SER A 353 -12.27 8.19 -13.98
C SER A 353 -13.63 8.89 -13.99
N GLY A 354 -14.37 8.88 -12.90
CA GLY A 354 -15.58 9.67 -12.73
C GLY A 354 -15.32 11.16 -12.49
N ARG A 355 -14.11 11.52 -12.06
CA ARG A 355 -13.69 12.91 -11.81
C ARG A 355 -13.06 13.58 -13.04
N TYR A 356 -12.29 12.82 -13.79
CA TYR A 356 -11.55 13.32 -14.93
C TYR A 356 -12.00 12.59 -16.20
N PRO A 357 -12.41 13.32 -17.25
CA PRO A 357 -12.85 12.68 -18.49
C PRO A 357 -11.70 12.02 -19.25
N ASP A 358 -10.49 12.51 -19.10
CA ASP A 358 -9.27 11.97 -19.70
C ASP A 358 -8.02 12.36 -18.91
N SER A 359 -6.86 11.82 -19.29
CA SER A 359 -5.57 12.09 -18.66
C SER A 359 -5.09 13.52 -18.84
N TRP A 360 -5.46 14.20 -19.94
CA TRP A 360 -5.13 15.59 -20.17
C TRP A 360 -5.85 16.52 -19.20
N GLN A 361 -7.14 16.27 -18.97
CA GLN A 361 -7.91 17.02 -17.98
C GLN A 361 -7.37 16.79 -16.57
N SER A 362 -6.94 15.55 -16.26
CA SER A 362 -6.23 15.25 -15.00
C SER A 362 -4.98 16.14 -14.86
N ALA A 363 -4.17 16.28 -15.90
CA ALA A 363 -2.98 17.13 -15.88
C ALA A 363 -3.33 18.61 -15.63
N LEU A 364 -4.33 19.14 -16.34
CA LEU A 364 -4.74 20.54 -16.22
C LEU A 364 -5.30 20.91 -14.84
N GLU A 365 -5.92 19.97 -14.15
CA GLU A 365 -6.49 20.20 -12.82
C GLU A 365 -5.49 19.94 -11.69
N ILE A 366 -4.63 18.91 -11.80
CA ILE A 366 -3.73 18.50 -10.74
C ILE A 366 -2.47 19.35 -10.69
N ILE A 367 -1.83 19.63 -11.85
CA ILE A 367 -0.54 20.32 -11.90
C ILE A 367 -0.57 21.69 -11.19
N PRO A 368 -1.59 22.55 -11.38
CA PRO A 368 -1.65 23.83 -10.67
C PRO A 368 -1.78 23.70 -9.14
N ALA A 369 -2.26 22.55 -8.63
CA ALA A 369 -2.43 22.30 -7.20
C ALA A 369 -1.18 21.66 -6.55
N LEU A 370 -0.15 21.28 -7.31
CA LEU A 370 0.98 20.50 -6.81
C LEU A 370 1.72 21.15 -5.65
N LYS A 371 1.87 22.46 -5.64
CA LYS A 371 2.54 23.18 -4.55
C LYS A 371 1.86 22.96 -3.20
N GLU A 372 0.54 23.00 -3.18
CA GLU A 372 -0.24 22.73 -1.97
C GLU A 372 -0.20 21.26 -1.60
N LEU A 373 -0.40 20.37 -2.57
CA LEU A 373 -0.40 18.93 -2.37
C LEU A 373 0.95 18.42 -1.85
N GLU A 374 2.06 18.91 -2.40
CA GLU A 374 3.41 18.64 -1.90
C GLU A 374 3.58 19.14 -0.47
N SER A 375 3.19 20.39 -0.18
CA SER A 375 3.32 20.99 1.15
C SER A 375 2.56 20.20 2.21
N ARG A 376 1.35 19.74 1.92
CA ARG A 376 0.55 18.90 2.84
C ARG A 376 1.17 17.51 3.01
N THR A 377 1.64 16.89 1.93
CA THR A 377 2.36 15.61 1.97
C THR A 377 3.65 15.74 2.79
N LEU A 378 4.40 16.80 2.57
CA LEU A 378 5.63 17.11 3.30
C LEU A 378 5.38 17.34 4.79
N ALA A 379 4.28 18.02 5.15
CA ALA A 379 3.88 18.21 6.54
C ALA A 379 3.62 16.86 7.24
N PHE A 380 2.94 15.92 6.56
CA PHE A 380 2.72 14.57 7.08
C PHE A 380 4.03 13.82 7.27
N VAL A 381 4.83 13.69 6.20
CA VAL A 381 6.07 12.90 6.23
C VAL A 381 7.05 13.47 7.26
N SER A 382 7.22 14.81 7.30
CA SER A 382 8.10 15.47 8.27
C SER A 382 7.66 15.27 9.72
N ALA A 383 6.36 15.36 10.01
CA ALA A 383 5.82 15.11 11.34
C ALA A 383 6.02 13.64 11.76
N PHE A 384 5.84 12.71 10.82
CA PHE A 384 5.98 11.29 11.09
C PHE A 384 7.43 10.88 11.31
N ILE A 385 8.35 11.23 10.40
CA ILE A 385 9.76 10.87 10.55
C ILE A 385 10.47 11.65 11.66
N GLY A 386 10.02 12.88 11.97
CA GLY A 386 10.49 13.68 13.10
C GLY A 386 9.98 13.18 14.46
N SER A 387 9.11 12.14 14.49
CA SER A 387 8.64 11.55 15.74
C SER A 387 9.73 10.73 16.44
N SER A 388 9.53 10.47 17.74
CA SER A 388 10.47 9.69 18.58
C SER A 388 10.33 8.17 18.38
N LEU A 389 9.68 7.71 17.32
CA LEU A 389 9.62 6.31 16.94
C LEU A 389 10.99 5.83 16.44
N PRO A 390 11.39 4.57 16.69
CA PRO A 390 12.57 3.96 16.08
C PRO A 390 12.50 3.94 14.54
N ASP A 391 13.62 4.11 13.85
CA ASP A 391 13.65 4.20 12.39
C ASP A 391 13.13 2.94 11.70
N ALA A 392 13.43 1.74 12.20
CA ALA A 392 12.86 0.50 11.64
C ALA A 392 11.31 0.47 11.73
N VAL A 393 10.73 1.05 12.78
CA VAL A 393 9.26 1.19 12.90
C VAL A 393 8.73 2.22 11.91
N LYS A 394 9.43 3.34 11.72
CA LYS A 394 9.05 4.34 10.71
C LYS A 394 9.12 3.78 9.31
N GLU A 395 10.19 3.02 8.98
CA GLU A 395 10.34 2.33 7.70
C GLU A 395 9.19 1.34 7.48
N ALA A 396 8.94 0.43 8.44
CA ALA A 396 7.87 -0.57 8.34
C ALA A 396 6.50 0.08 8.13
N ALA A 397 6.19 1.13 8.89
CA ALA A 397 4.91 1.82 8.79
C ALA A 397 4.76 2.61 7.48
N LEU A 398 5.77 3.40 7.11
CA LEU A 398 5.67 4.34 5.99
C LEU A 398 5.82 3.64 4.63
N PHE A 399 6.77 2.68 4.52
CA PHE A 399 7.05 2.04 3.23
C PHE A 399 5.97 1.05 2.82
N ASN A 400 5.30 0.40 3.77
CA ASN A 400 4.15 -0.47 3.47
C ASN A 400 2.87 0.30 3.08
N LEU A 401 2.84 1.64 3.15
CA LEU A 401 1.76 2.43 2.55
C LEU A 401 1.76 2.34 1.01
N SER A 402 2.84 1.86 0.41
CA SER A 402 2.93 1.49 -1.01
C SER A 402 1.85 0.51 -1.45
N VAL A 403 1.39 -0.37 -0.54
CA VAL A 403 0.28 -1.31 -0.80
C VAL A 403 -0.98 -0.57 -1.26
N LEU A 404 -1.32 0.55 -0.62
CA LEU A 404 -2.49 1.37 -0.99
C LEU A 404 -2.41 1.96 -2.40
N ARG A 405 -1.20 2.02 -2.99
CA ARG A 405 -0.92 2.63 -4.28
C ARG A 405 -0.61 1.64 -5.38
N SER A 406 -0.34 0.39 -5.00
CA SER A 406 -0.16 -0.72 -5.92
C SER A 406 -1.50 -1.20 -6.47
N GLN A 407 -1.45 -2.11 -7.42
CA GLN A 407 -2.66 -2.75 -7.97
C GLN A 407 -3.34 -3.71 -6.96
N THR A 408 -2.78 -3.90 -5.75
CA THR A 408 -3.46 -4.61 -4.67
C THR A 408 -4.76 -3.90 -4.28
N VAL A 409 -4.80 -2.56 -4.38
CA VAL A 409 -5.95 -1.74 -3.98
C VAL A 409 -6.53 -1.02 -5.20
N PHE A 410 -7.85 -0.93 -5.25
CA PHE A 410 -8.58 -0.09 -6.18
C PHE A 410 -9.86 0.48 -5.56
N ARG A 411 -10.40 1.51 -6.16
CA ARG A 411 -11.69 2.10 -5.79
C ARG A 411 -12.63 1.94 -6.98
N THR A 412 -13.75 1.27 -6.77
CA THR A 412 -14.81 1.13 -7.77
C THR A 412 -15.45 2.48 -8.09
N ALA A 413 -16.13 2.60 -9.23
CA ALA A 413 -16.74 3.85 -9.68
C ALA A 413 -17.71 4.48 -8.66
N ASP A 414 -18.34 3.66 -7.82
CA ASP A 414 -19.23 4.08 -6.73
C ASP A 414 -18.49 4.46 -5.42
N GLY A 415 -17.12 4.40 -5.43
CA GLY A 415 -16.27 4.88 -4.35
C GLY A 415 -15.83 3.84 -3.33
N HIS A 416 -16.30 2.58 -3.41
CA HIS A 416 -15.89 1.55 -2.47
C HIS A 416 -14.43 1.14 -2.70
N MET A 417 -13.67 1.10 -1.61
CA MET A 417 -12.33 0.54 -1.61
C MET A 417 -12.41 -0.97 -1.62
N MET A 418 -11.75 -1.57 -2.58
CA MET A 418 -11.64 -3.00 -2.77
C MET A 418 -10.18 -3.40 -2.83
N GLY A 419 -9.87 -4.66 -2.52
CA GLY A 419 -8.50 -5.15 -2.58
C GLY A 419 -8.39 -6.60 -2.97
N TRP A 420 -7.31 -6.91 -3.65
CA TRP A 420 -6.70 -8.22 -3.66
C TRP A 420 -5.98 -8.45 -2.33
N GLU A 421 -5.53 -9.65 -2.03
CA GLU A 421 -4.61 -9.85 -0.90
C GLU A 421 -3.22 -9.31 -1.22
N GLY A 422 -2.79 -9.46 -2.46
CA GLY A 422 -1.58 -8.96 -3.08
C GLY A 422 -1.70 -9.05 -4.59
N VAL A 423 -0.61 -8.90 -5.33
CA VAL A 423 -0.58 -9.04 -6.78
C VAL A 423 0.56 -9.95 -7.23
N MET A 424 0.31 -10.77 -8.25
CA MET A 424 1.34 -11.46 -9.01
C MET A 424 1.94 -10.51 -10.07
N ASP A 425 2.85 -10.98 -10.88
CA ASP A 425 3.50 -10.13 -11.89
C ASP A 425 2.53 -9.48 -12.87
N HIS A 426 1.40 -10.12 -13.18
CA HIS A 426 0.45 -9.66 -14.20
C HIS A 426 -1.03 -9.92 -13.87
N TYR A 427 -1.37 -10.35 -12.64
CA TYR A 427 -2.75 -10.49 -12.17
C TYR A 427 -2.84 -10.33 -10.66
N GLY A 428 -4.05 -10.09 -10.14
CA GLY A 428 -4.30 -9.98 -8.70
C GLY A 428 -4.27 -11.35 -8.01
N SER A 429 -3.70 -11.42 -6.82
CA SER A 429 -3.69 -12.62 -5.99
C SER A 429 -4.86 -12.61 -5.02
N CYS A 430 -5.60 -13.73 -4.94
CA CYS A 430 -6.64 -13.95 -3.94
C CYS A 430 -7.65 -12.80 -3.85
N LYS A 431 -8.70 -12.88 -4.65
CA LYS A 431 -9.75 -11.86 -4.83
C LYS A 431 -10.59 -11.58 -3.57
N GLY A 432 -11.33 -10.47 -3.59
CA GLY A 432 -12.52 -10.31 -2.76
C GLY A 432 -12.33 -9.57 -1.45
N SER A 433 -11.30 -8.74 -1.26
CA SER A 433 -11.02 -8.05 0.02
C SER A 433 -11.05 -9.02 1.20
N CYS A 434 -10.35 -10.14 1.04
CA CYS A 434 -10.38 -11.30 1.93
C CYS A 434 -10.33 -10.90 3.40
N THR A 435 -11.39 -11.18 4.16
CA THR A 435 -11.56 -10.65 5.53
C THR A 435 -10.47 -11.11 6.47
N HIS A 436 -10.02 -12.37 6.38
CA HIS A 436 -8.99 -12.90 7.27
C HIS A 436 -7.56 -12.44 6.92
N VAL A 437 -7.38 -11.71 5.82
CA VAL A 437 -6.13 -11.00 5.49
C VAL A 437 -6.25 -9.52 5.86
N TRP A 438 -7.34 -8.87 5.43
CA TRP A 438 -7.57 -7.45 5.69
C TRP A 438 -7.91 -7.12 7.16
N ASN A 439 -8.09 -8.11 8.03
CA ASN A 439 -8.23 -7.90 9.47
C ASN A 439 -6.92 -7.49 10.16
N TYR A 440 -5.78 -7.78 9.55
CA TYR A 440 -4.46 -7.50 10.14
C TYR A 440 -3.98 -6.08 9.94
N GLU A 441 -4.39 -5.45 8.83
CA GLU A 441 -3.91 -4.12 8.45
C GLU A 441 -4.46 -3.02 9.38
N GLN A 442 -3.60 -2.03 9.67
CA GLN A 442 -3.95 -0.92 10.53
C GLN A 442 -3.70 0.45 9.89
N ALA A 443 -3.13 0.50 8.69
CA ALA A 443 -2.82 1.76 8.03
C ALA A 443 -4.08 2.48 7.56
N THR A 444 -4.97 1.77 6.86
CA THR A 444 -6.18 2.38 6.27
C THR A 444 -7.08 3.06 7.31
N PRO A 445 -7.49 2.40 8.42
CA PRO A 445 -8.41 3.02 9.38
C PRO A 445 -7.81 4.23 10.11
N PHE A 446 -6.51 4.21 10.36
CA PHE A 446 -5.86 5.29 11.09
C PHE A 446 -5.36 6.44 10.19
N LEU A 447 -5.31 6.24 8.86
CA LEU A 447 -4.92 7.29 7.91
C LEU A 447 -6.06 7.74 7.00
N PHE A 448 -6.96 6.84 6.64
CA PHE A 448 -8.04 7.07 5.67
C PHE A 448 -9.36 6.45 6.16
N GLY A 449 -9.89 6.98 7.26
CA GLY A 449 -11.07 6.44 7.93
C GLY A 449 -12.29 6.28 7.03
N GLU A 450 -12.50 7.21 6.09
CA GLU A 450 -13.59 7.10 5.12
C GLU A 450 -13.43 5.87 4.20
N LEU A 451 -12.21 5.57 3.74
CA LEU A 451 -11.98 4.37 2.93
C LEU A 451 -12.21 3.10 3.74
N ALA A 452 -11.73 3.05 4.98
CA ALA A 452 -11.97 1.92 5.87
C ALA A 452 -13.48 1.65 6.08
N ARG A 453 -14.30 2.71 6.18
CA ARG A 453 -15.75 2.61 6.30
C ARG A 453 -16.40 2.02 5.04
N THR A 454 -15.92 2.35 3.85
CA THR A 454 -16.43 1.73 2.62
C THR A 454 -16.17 0.22 2.59
N MET A 455 -15.08 -0.26 3.15
CA MET A 455 -14.83 -1.70 3.30
C MET A 455 -15.82 -2.36 4.27
N ARG A 456 -16.20 -1.67 5.36
CA ARG A 456 -17.28 -2.15 6.28
C ARG A 456 -18.62 -2.20 5.59
N ASP A 457 -18.92 -1.25 4.70
CA ASP A 457 -20.13 -1.30 3.87
C ASP A 457 -20.15 -2.60 3.03
N VAL A 458 -19.04 -2.90 2.35
CA VAL A 458 -18.90 -4.13 1.56
C VAL A 458 -19.12 -5.39 2.44
N GLU A 459 -18.52 -5.45 3.60
CA GLU A 459 -18.63 -6.61 4.51
C GLU A 459 -20.05 -6.80 5.04
N PHE A 460 -20.69 -5.75 5.56
CA PHE A 460 -21.96 -5.86 6.28
C PHE A 460 -23.21 -5.65 5.43
N ALA A 461 -23.11 -4.97 4.28
CA ALA A 461 -24.25 -4.77 3.39
C ALA A 461 -24.26 -5.74 2.21
N TRP A 462 -23.11 -6.21 1.72
CA TRP A 462 -23.02 -6.95 0.47
C TRP A 462 -22.47 -8.38 0.62
N SER A 463 -21.76 -8.70 1.69
CA SER A 463 -21.15 -10.02 1.89
C SER A 463 -21.86 -10.86 2.95
N MET A 464 -23.00 -10.42 3.48
CA MET A 464 -23.76 -11.14 4.50
C MET A 464 -24.88 -12.02 3.90
N LEU A 465 -24.99 -13.24 4.39
CA LEU A 465 -26.13 -14.13 4.18
C LEU A 465 -27.23 -13.87 5.24
N PRO A 466 -28.50 -14.22 4.97
CA PRO A 466 -29.61 -13.97 5.91
C PRO A 466 -29.48 -14.65 7.27
N ASP A 467 -28.73 -15.75 7.35
CA ASP A 467 -28.47 -16.51 8.57
C ASP A 467 -27.33 -15.92 9.43
N GLY A 468 -26.69 -14.84 8.97
CA GLY A 468 -25.57 -14.21 9.64
C GLY A 468 -24.21 -14.72 9.20
N GLN A 469 -24.14 -15.69 8.31
CA GLN A 469 -22.88 -16.11 7.70
C GLN A 469 -22.31 -14.97 6.87
N MET A 470 -21.02 -14.73 6.95
CA MET A 470 -20.30 -13.78 6.13
C MET A 470 -19.49 -14.50 5.07
N ASP A 471 -19.67 -14.14 3.79
CA ASP A 471 -18.75 -14.53 2.74
C ASP A 471 -17.41 -13.81 2.99
N PHE A 472 -16.33 -14.56 3.16
CA PHE A 472 -15.03 -13.96 3.47
C PHE A 472 -14.35 -13.31 2.26
N ARG A 473 -14.94 -13.47 1.07
CA ARG A 473 -14.47 -12.88 -0.20
C ARG A 473 -15.63 -12.16 -0.90
N ALA A 474 -15.59 -10.84 -0.91
CA ALA A 474 -16.61 -10.01 -1.53
C ALA A 474 -16.76 -10.29 -3.03
N LYS A 475 -17.99 -10.36 -3.51
CA LYS A 475 -18.33 -10.47 -4.94
C LYS A 475 -18.31 -9.11 -5.63
N LEU A 476 -18.01 -9.13 -6.92
CA LEU A 476 -18.17 -8.00 -7.83
C LEU A 476 -19.00 -8.43 -9.07
N PRO A 477 -19.86 -7.54 -9.61
CA PRO A 477 -20.20 -6.21 -9.06
C PRO A 477 -20.89 -6.33 -7.71
N LEU A 478 -20.84 -5.28 -6.89
CA LEU A 478 -21.58 -5.21 -5.62
C LEU A 478 -23.07 -5.44 -5.87
N GLY A 479 -23.72 -6.22 -4.99
CA GLY A 479 -25.10 -6.68 -5.20
C GLY A 479 -25.22 -8.08 -5.79
N SER A 480 -24.12 -8.69 -6.24
CA SER A 480 -24.07 -10.12 -6.53
C SER A 480 -24.32 -10.91 -5.23
N ALA A 481 -25.08 -12.01 -5.34
CA ALA A 481 -25.39 -12.82 -4.17
C ALA A 481 -24.12 -13.40 -3.53
N PRO A 482 -23.95 -13.30 -2.19
CA PRO A 482 -22.86 -13.95 -1.48
C PRO A 482 -22.93 -15.47 -1.66
N GLU A 483 -21.78 -16.13 -1.66
CA GLU A 483 -21.75 -17.59 -1.73
C GLU A 483 -22.03 -18.22 -0.36
N LYS A 484 -22.94 -19.19 -0.35
CA LYS A 484 -23.08 -20.07 0.82
C LYS A 484 -21.96 -21.11 0.77
N GLY A 485 -20.86 -20.83 1.45
CA GLY A 485 -19.68 -21.68 1.47
C GLY A 485 -19.09 -21.74 2.87
N HIS A 486 -17.76 -21.81 2.94
CA HIS A 486 -17.05 -21.72 4.21
C HIS A 486 -17.02 -20.26 4.69
N SER A 487 -17.33 -20.05 5.99
CA SER A 487 -17.01 -18.80 6.66
C SER A 487 -15.63 -18.91 7.29
N ALA A 488 -14.81 -17.91 7.08
CA ALA A 488 -13.57 -17.79 7.84
C ALA A 488 -13.87 -17.31 9.27
N ALA A 489 -13.56 -18.14 10.25
CA ALA A 489 -13.89 -17.88 11.66
C ALA A 489 -13.18 -16.60 12.19
N ASP A 490 -11.88 -16.46 11.92
CA ASP A 490 -11.09 -15.27 12.17
C ASP A 490 -11.58 -14.06 11.36
N GLY A 491 -11.91 -14.29 10.08
CA GLY A 491 -12.42 -13.25 9.18
C GLY A 491 -13.68 -12.61 9.72
N GLN A 492 -14.70 -13.40 10.03
CA GLN A 492 -16.01 -12.93 10.48
C GLN A 492 -15.93 -12.25 11.85
N MET A 493 -15.20 -12.83 12.80
CA MET A 493 -15.02 -12.24 14.13
C MET A 493 -14.20 -10.94 14.07
N GLY A 494 -13.18 -10.89 13.25
CA GLY A 494 -12.39 -9.69 13.04
C GLY A 494 -13.18 -8.55 12.40
N CYS A 495 -14.15 -8.84 11.50
CA CYS A 495 -15.04 -7.80 10.95
C CYS A 495 -15.90 -7.13 12.02
N VAL A 496 -16.37 -7.89 13.04
CA VAL A 496 -17.09 -7.32 14.19
C VAL A 496 -16.18 -6.34 14.95
N MET A 497 -14.92 -6.71 15.20
CA MET A 497 -13.95 -5.82 15.85
C MET A 497 -13.61 -4.58 15.02
N LYS A 498 -13.49 -4.73 13.69
CA LYS A 498 -13.25 -3.59 12.79
C LYS A 498 -14.41 -2.60 12.76
N LEU A 499 -15.66 -3.08 12.76
CA LEU A 499 -16.83 -2.20 12.83
C LEU A 499 -16.80 -1.35 14.12
N TYR A 500 -16.47 -1.96 15.25
CA TYR A 500 -16.28 -1.26 16.50
C TYR A 500 -15.17 -0.21 16.41
N ARG A 501 -14.01 -0.57 15.84
CA ARG A 501 -12.86 0.33 15.65
C ARG A 501 -13.25 1.56 14.83
N GLU A 502 -13.88 1.40 13.67
CA GLU A 502 -14.28 2.50 12.80
C GLU A 502 -15.36 3.39 13.45
N TRP A 503 -16.27 2.81 14.21
CA TRP A 503 -17.21 3.59 15.02
C TRP A 503 -16.49 4.42 16.08
N GLN A 504 -15.54 3.84 16.81
CA GLN A 504 -14.74 4.56 17.81
C GLN A 504 -13.89 5.68 17.19
N LEU A 505 -13.31 5.45 16.01
CA LEU A 505 -12.48 6.45 15.32
C LEU A 505 -13.31 7.59 14.72
N SER A 506 -14.49 7.30 14.18
CA SER A 506 -15.35 8.29 13.53
C SER A 506 -16.30 9.02 14.50
N GLY A 507 -16.79 8.32 15.51
CA GLY A 507 -17.88 8.80 16.38
C GLY A 507 -19.23 8.89 15.68
N ASP A 508 -19.40 8.21 14.55
CA ASP A 508 -20.63 8.22 13.76
C ASP A 508 -21.60 7.15 14.25
N ASP A 509 -22.53 7.56 15.12
CA ASP A 509 -23.55 6.67 15.65
C ASP A 509 -24.52 6.18 14.56
N ALA A 510 -24.76 6.96 13.50
CA ALA A 510 -25.63 6.54 12.39
C ALA A 510 -24.98 5.41 11.58
N PHE A 511 -23.64 5.41 11.46
CA PHE A 511 -22.90 4.31 10.87
C PHE A 511 -23.06 3.02 11.70
N LEU A 512 -22.94 3.10 13.01
CA LEU A 512 -23.18 1.96 13.88
C LEU A 512 -24.65 1.48 13.80
N GLU A 513 -25.61 2.39 13.87
CA GLU A 513 -27.05 2.07 13.77
C GLU A 513 -27.38 1.31 12.48
N ARG A 514 -26.78 1.74 11.36
CA ARG A 514 -26.97 1.10 10.06
C ARG A 514 -26.52 -0.35 10.03
N TYR A 515 -25.34 -0.66 10.60
CA TYR A 515 -24.74 -2.00 10.50
C TYR A 515 -24.96 -2.87 11.72
N TRP A 516 -25.49 -2.33 12.83
CA TRP A 516 -25.70 -3.10 14.04
C TRP A 516 -26.53 -4.39 13.87
N PRO A 517 -27.65 -4.41 13.11
CA PRO A 517 -28.40 -5.64 12.88
C PRO A 517 -27.56 -6.73 12.20
N ALA A 518 -26.78 -6.37 11.19
CA ALA A 518 -25.91 -7.31 10.46
C ALA A 518 -24.74 -7.79 11.33
N CYS A 519 -24.11 -6.88 12.09
CA CYS A 519 -23.04 -7.20 13.02
C CYS A 519 -23.51 -8.17 14.12
N LYS A 520 -24.69 -7.94 14.67
CA LYS A 520 -25.33 -8.82 15.65
C LYS A 520 -25.60 -10.20 15.06
N ALA A 521 -26.08 -10.27 13.81
CA ALA A 521 -26.30 -11.52 13.09
C ALA A 521 -24.99 -12.25 12.86
N ALA A 522 -23.93 -11.54 12.42
CA ALA A 522 -22.61 -12.12 12.16
C ALA A 522 -22.02 -12.77 13.42
N LEU A 523 -22.07 -12.09 14.59
CA LEU A 523 -21.60 -12.69 15.83
C LEU A 523 -22.49 -13.88 16.24
N SER A 524 -23.82 -13.74 16.10
CA SER A 524 -24.78 -14.77 16.50
C SER A 524 -24.71 -16.03 15.63
N TYR A 525 -24.08 -15.96 14.46
CA TYR A 525 -23.81 -17.13 13.61
C TYR A 525 -22.99 -18.21 14.34
N ALA A 526 -22.05 -17.80 15.20
CA ALA A 526 -21.29 -18.72 16.02
C ALA A 526 -22.17 -19.58 16.96
N TRP A 527 -23.34 -19.09 17.36
CA TRP A 527 -24.25 -19.71 18.33
C TRP A 527 -25.36 -20.57 17.71
N GLN A 528 -25.34 -20.76 16.40
CA GLN A 528 -26.30 -21.66 15.74
C GLN A 528 -25.98 -23.12 16.05
N GLU A 529 -26.97 -23.98 15.97
CA GLU A 529 -26.75 -25.42 16.09
C GLU A 529 -25.73 -25.91 15.05
N GLY A 530 -24.67 -26.55 15.51
CA GLY A 530 -23.53 -26.92 14.64
C GLY A 530 -22.59 -25.79 14.27
N GLY A 531 -22.80 -24.58 14.82
CA GLY A 531 -21.90 -23.44 14.69
C GLY A 531 -20.65 -23.58 15.58
N TRP A 532 -19.78 -22.57 15.53
CA TRP A 532 -18.47 -22.60 16.22
C TRP A 532 -18.61 -22.63 17.77
N ASP A 533 -19.64 -22.06 18.34
CA ASP A 533 -19.97 -22.06 19.78
C ASP A 533 -21.48 -22.31 19.95
N GLY A 534 -21.95 -23.46 19.45
CA GLY A 534 -23.38 -23.77 19.39
C GLY A 534 -24.05 -23.92 20.76
N ASN A 535 -23.29 -24.21 21.81
CA ASN A 535 -23.77 -24.32 23.22
C ASN A 535 -23.68 -22.99 23.99
N CYS A 536 -23.08 -21.93 23.38
CA CYS A 536 -22.85 -20.61 23.96
C CYS A 536 -22.03 -20.63 25.26
N ASP A 537 -21.05 -21.51 25.40
CA ASP A 537 -20.15 -21.58 26.55
C ASP A 537 -18.89 -20.71 26.40
N GLY A 538 -18.72 -20.08 25.23
CA GLY A 538 -17.60 -19.18 24.92
C GLY A 538 -16.39 -19.88 24.31
N VAL A 539 -16.50 -21.17 23.97
CA VAL A 539 -15.41 -21.95 23.37
C VAL A 539 -15.72 -22.24 21.91
N MET A 540 -14.81 -21.86 21.03
CA MET A 540 -14.93 -22.19 19.60
C MET A 540 -14.53 -23.66 19.37
N GLU A 541 -15.46 -24.40 18.83
CA GLU A 541 -15.32 -25.83 18.51
C GLU A 541 -15.65 -26.07 17.01
N GLY A 542 -15.68 -27.33 16.61
CA GLY A 542 -16.02 -27.71 15.24
C GLY A 542 -14.97 -27.31 14.23
N SER A 543 -15.38 -27.18 12.96
CA SER A 543 -14.53 -26.80 11.82
C SER A 543 -14.38 -25.30 11.74
N GLN A 544 -13.16 -24.79 11.77
CA GLN A 544 -12.83 -23.38 11.81
C GLN A 544 -11.87 -23.05 10.64
N HIS A 545 -12.44 -22.69 9.49
CA HIS A 545 -11.66 -22.16 8.38
C HIS A 545 -11.01 -20.83 8.78
N ASN A 546 -9.78 -20.61 8.35
CA ASN A 546 -8.97 -19.48 8.79
C ASN A 546 -7.87 -19.10 7.80
N THR A 547 -7.13 -18.04 8.12
CA THR A 547 -6.06 -17.46 7.32
C THR A 547 -4.88 -18.41 6.97
N MET A 548 -4.83 -19.58 7.59
CA MET A 548 -3.84 -20.61 7.23
C MET A 548 -4.33 -21.53 6.09
N ASP A 549 -5.46 -21.19 5.44
CA ASP A 549 -6.11 -21.93 4.36
C ASP A 549 -6.45 -23.39 4.71
N VAL A 550 -6.68 -23.63 5.99
CA VAL A 550 -7.04 -24.96 6.53
C VAL A 550 -8.19 -24.83 7.53
N ASP A 551 -8.86 -25.93 7.79
CA ASP A 551 -9.85 -26.02 8.86
C ASP A 551 -9.19 -26.56 10.11
N TYR A 552 -9.21 -25.77 11.18
CA TYR A 552 -8.87 -26.30 12.51
C TYR A 552 -10.08 -26.94 13.15
N TYR A 553 -9.87 -28.09 13.75
CA TYR A 553 -10.89 -28.86 14.45
C TYR A 553 -10.64 -28.81 15.96
N GLY A 554 -11.57 -28.20 16.66
CA GLY A 554 -11.50 -28.00 18.10
C GLY A 554 -10.83 -26.70 18.55
N PRO A 555 -10.88 -26.43 19.85
CA PRO A 555 -10.44 -25.16 20.40
C PRO A 555 -8.95 -24.89 20.19
N ASN A 556 -8.65 -23.69 19.71
CA ASN A 556 -7.31 -23.17 19.51
C ASN A 556 -7.27 -21.65 19.83
N SER A 557 -6.13 -21.15 20.22
CA SER A 557 -6.00 -19.78 20.69
C SER A 557 -6.19 -18.73 19.57
N GLN A 558 -5.75 -19.01 18.34
CA GLN A 558 -5.87 -18.06 17.23
C GLN A 558 -7.33 -17.65 16.99
N MET A 559 -8.22 -18.64 16.83
CA MET A 559 -9.65 -18.37 16.63
C MET A 559 -10.33 -17.87 17.90
N GLN A 560 -9.96 -18.43 19.03
CA GLN A 560 -10.55 -18.11 20.32
C GLN A 560 -10.34 -16.64 20.71
N PHE A 561 -9.14 -16.09 20.52
CA PHE A 561 -8.88 -14.69 20.82
C PHE A 561 -9.61 -13.72 19.85
N TRP A 562 -9.79 -14.07 18.58
CA TRP A 562 -10.66 -13.31 17.67
C TRP A 562 -12.11 -13.29 18.17
N TYR A 563 -12.64 -14.45 18.57
CA TYR A 563 -14.00 -14.56 19.07
C TYR A 563 -14.22 -13.77 20.36
N MET A 564 -13.32 -13.89 21.32
CA MET A 564 -13.39 -13.13 22.58
C MET A 564 -13.30 -11.60 22.31
N GLY A 565 -12.48 -11.18 21.36
CA GLY A 565 -12.40 -9.79 20.91
C GLY A 565 -13.71 -9.30 20.31
N ALA A 566 -14.34 -10.12 19.45
CA ALA A 566 -15.64 -9.83 18.84
C ALA A 566 -16.76 -9.71 19.91
N LEU A 567 -16.77 -10.62 20.90
CA LEU A 567 -17.71 -10.55 22.02
C LEU A 567 -17.58 -9.25 22.82
N ARG A 568 -16.35 -8.80 23.09
CA ARG A 568 -16.08 -7.55 23.79
C ARG A 568 -16.49 -6.34 22.95
N ALA A 569 -16.15 -6.31 21.66
CA ALA A 569 -16.57 -5.24 20.74
C ALA A 569 -18.09 -5.15 20.63
N ALA A 570 -18.75 -6.28 20.46
CA ALA A 570 -20.21 -6.35 20.36
C ALA A 570 -20.92 -5.99 21.67
N GLU A 571 -20.35 -6.27 22.83
CA GLU A 571 -20.87 -5.82 24.13
C GLU A 571 -20.92 -4.29 24.19
N GLU A 572 -19.83 -3.60 23.84
CA GLU A 572 -19.75 -2.14 23.87
C GLU A 572 -20.72 -1.51 22.84
N MET A 573 -20.78 -2.05 21.61
CA MET A 573 -21.75 -1.62 20.61
C MET A 573 -23.20 -1.83 21.06
N ALA A 574 -23.51 -2.99 21.68
CA ALA A 574 -24.84 -3.29 22.22
C ALA A 574 -25.28 -2.32 23.32
N LEU A 575 -24.34 -1.91 24.18
CA LEU A 575 -24.60 -0.90 25.21
C LEU A 575 -24.95 0.46 24.58
N ALA A 576 -24.24 0.88 23.56
CA ALA A 576 -24.52 2.10 22.78
C ALA A 576 -25.90 2.01 22.10
N MET A 577 -26.23 0.87 21.52
CA MET A 577 -27.51 0.59 20.87
C MET A 577 -28.65 0.30 21.87
N LYS A 578 -28.39 0.39 23.18
CA LYS A 578 -29.35 0.14 24.26
C LYS A 578 -29.89 -1.30 24.29
N ASP A 579 -29.22 -2.24 23.60
CA ASP A 579 -29.54 -3.68 23.66
C ASP A 579 -28.86 -4.35 24.85
N LYS A 580 -29.35 -4.02 26.04
CA LYS A 580 -28.80 -4.53 27.29
C LYS A 580 -28.87 -6.06 27.45
N ALA A 581 -29.79 -6.73 26.76
CA ALA A 581 -29.90 -8.18 26.80
C ALA A 581 -28.74 -8.83 26.03
N PHE A 582 -28.47 -8.34 24.83
CA PHE A 582 -27.37 -8.83 24.03
C PHE A 582 -26.00 -8.49 24.65
N ALA A 583 -25.82 -7.30 25.20
CA ALA A 583 -24.62 -6.94 25.94
C ALA A 583 -24.33 -7.90 27.11
N ARG A 584 -25.36 -8.23 27.92
CA ARG A 584 -25.19 -9.22 29.02
C ARG A 584 -24.83 -10.62 28.50
N LYS A 585 -25.44 -11.05 27.38
CA LYS A 585 -25.08 -12.33 26.75
C LYS A 585 -23.62 -12.34 26.33
N CYS A 586 -23.18 -11.33 25.56
CA CYS A 586 -21.78 -11.21 25.12
C CYS A 586 -20.81 -11.22 26.31
N ARG A 587 -21.10 -10.45 27.36
CA ARG A 587 -20.26 -10.42 28.58
C ARG A 587 -20.20 -11.78 29.29
N ALA A 588 -21.30 -12.52 29.37
CA ALA A 588 -21.32 -13.82 30.00
C ALA A 588 -20.51 -14.85 29.21
N VAL A 589 -20.73 -14.93 27.91
CA VAL A 589 -19.99 -15.81 26.99
C VAL A 589 -18.50 -15.49 26.99
N PHE A 590 -18.15 -14.20 26.90
CA PHE A 590 -16.74 -13.75 26.97
C PHE A 590 -16.06 -14.22 28.27
N LYS A 591 -16.70 -14.03 29.46
CA LYS A 591 -16.09 -14.42 30.73
C LYS A 591 -15.86 -15.90 30.82
N ALA A 592 -16.81 -16.71 30.35
CA ALA A 592 -16.70 -18.17 30.37
C ALA A 592 -15.58 -18.62 29.45
N GLY A 593 -15.56 -18.10 28.18
CA GLY A 593 -14.55 -18.43 27.20
C GLY A 593 -13.14 -18.01 27.58
N SER A 594 -12.98 -16.81 28.16
CA SER A 594 -11.68 -16.31 28.64
C SER A 594 -11.10 -17.22 29.74
N ALA A 595 -11.90 -17.56 30.75
CA ALA A 595 -11.46 -18.44 31.83
C ALA A 595 -11.12 -19.84 31.30
N TRP A 596 -11.96 -20.39 30.43
CA TRP A 596 -11.73 -21.70 29.84
C TRP A 596 -10.45 -21.76 29.02
N THR A 597 -10.19 -20.73 28.22
CA THR A 597 -8.99 -20.61 27.35
C THR A 597 -7.71 -20.63 28.18
N ASP A 598 -7.64 -19.84 29.25
CA ASP A 598 -6.46 -19.79 30.12
C ASP A 598 -6.26 -21.10 30.90
N GLU A 599 -7.33 -21.75 31.32
CA GLU A 599 -7.25 -23.03 32.07
C GLU A 599 -6.87 -24.20 31.15
N HIS A 600 -7.39 -24.22 29.91
CA HIS A 600 -7.34 -25.43 29.10
C HIS A 600 -6.38 -25.36 27.89
N LEU A 601 -6.08 -24.16 27.34
CA LEU A 601 -5.19 -24.03 26.18
C LEU A 601 -3.79 -23.55 26.55
N PHE A 602 -3.60 -22.87 27.69
CA PHE A 602 -2.28 -22.47 28.15
C PHE A 602 -1.51 -23.61 28.77
N ASN A 603 -0.38 -24.00 28.17
CA ASN A 603 0.39 -25.17 28.62
C ASN A 603 1.54 -24.83 29.60
N GLY A 604 1.56 -23.60 30.13
CA GLY A 604 2.59 -23.07 31.03
C GLY A 604 3.66 -22.21 30.32
N GLU A 605 3.71 -22.26 29.01
CA GLU A 605 4.63 -21.45 28.19
C GLU A 605 3.92 -20.71 27.07
N TYR A 606 2.99 -21.36 26.36
CA TYR A 606 2.23 -20.81 25.25
C TYR A 606 0.87 -21.50 25.11
N TYR A 607 -0.01 -20.97 24.25
CA TYR A 607 -1.30 -21.58 24.00
C TYR A 607 -1.20 -22.61 22.88
N GLU A 608 -1.85 -23.77 23.07
CA GLU A 608 -1.91 -24.87 22.12
C GLU A 608 -3.33 -25.16 21.64
N GLN A 609 -3.48 -26.00 20.61
CA GLN A 609 -4.77 -26.49 20.13
C GLN A 609 -5.14 -27.80 20.82
N LYS A 610 -6.41 -27.93 21.23
CA LYS A 610 -7.04 -29.22 21.59
C LYS A 610 -7.78 -29.73 20.35
N ILE A 611 -7.17 -30.68 19.65
CA ILE A 611 -7.75 -31.29 18.47
C ILE A 611 -8.94 -32.15 18.86
N THR A 612 -10.07 -31.99 18.16
CA THR A 612 -11.26 -32.86 18.31
C THR A 612 -11.48 -33.64 17.01
N ASP A 613 -11.98 -34.85 17.15
CA ASP A 613 -12.37 -35.67 15.99
C ASP A 613 -13.71 -35.12 15.46
N PRO A 614 -13.75 -34.61 14.20
CA PRO A 614 -15.00 -34.10 13.60
C PRO A 614 -16.03 -35.20 13.30
N GLY A 615 -15.70 -36.51 13.52
CA GLY A 615 -16.59 -37.63 13.26
C GLY A 615 -16.96 -37.87 11.78
N THR A 616 -16.48 -37.01 10.89
CA THR A 616 -16.86 -36.99 9.46
C THR A 616 -15.69 -37.24 8.49
N LEU A 617 -14.51 -37.63 9.02
CA LEU A 617 -13.33 -37.83 8.16
C LEU A 617 -13.40 -39.23 7.51
N GLU A 618 -14.03 -39.32 6.36
CA GLU A 618 -14.06 -40.51 5.50
C GLU A 618 -12.69 -40.89 4.92
N PHE A 619 -11.66 -40.04 5.07
CA PHE A 619 -10.34 -40.19 4.41
C PHE A 619 -9.22 -40.71 5.30
N LEU A 620 -9.45 -40.93 6.59
CA LEU A 620 -8.41 -41.48 7.45
C LEU A 620 -8.40 -43.02 7.36
N PRO A 621 -7.21 -43.67 7.22
CA PRO A 621 -7.13 -45.10 7.24
C PRO A 621 -7.70 -45.66 8.55
N GLU A 622 -8.42 -46.79 8.44
CA GLU A 622 -8.98 -47.50 9.60
C GLU A 622 -7.83 -47.91 10.51
N GLY A 623 -7.85 -47.43 11.77
CA GLY A 623 -6.81 -47.73 12.78
C GLY A 623 -5.73 -46.68 12.97
N SER A 624 -5.79 -45.53 12.22
CA SER A 624 -5.01 -44.35 12.60
C SER A 624 -5.60 -43.66 13.82
N ASP A 625 -4.77 -43.08 14.69
CA ASP A 625 -5.25 -42.08 15.64
C ASP A 625 -5.96 -41.01 14.83
N ARG A 626 -7.28 -40.81 15.01
CA ARG A 626 -8.16 -39.96 14.18
C ARG A 626 -7.84 -38.48 14.32
N ILE A 627 -6.59 -38.08 14.01
CA ILE A 627 -6.16 -36.71 14.02
C ILE A 627 -6.34 -36.14 12.60
N PRO A 628 -7.20 -35.14 12.40
CA PRO A 628 -7.30 -34.45 11.12
C PRO A 628 -5.93 -33.94 10.65
N PRO A 629 -5.60 -33.99 9.35
CA PRO A 629 -4.40 -33.39 8.84
C PRO A 629 -4.42 -31.86 9.01
N TYR A 630 -3.24 -31.24 8.93
CA TYR A 630 -3.06 -29.78 8.90
C TYR A 630 -3.49 -29.06 10.20
N GLN A 631 -3.34 -29.72 11.34
CA GLN A 631 -3.66 -29.11 12.64
C GLN A 631 -2.42 -28.48 13.28
N LEU A 632 -2.66 -27.63 14.31
CA LEU A 632 -1.60 -27.04 15.14
C LEU A 632 -1.10 -28.01 16.22
N GLY A 633 -2.02 -28.64 16.94
CA GLY A 633 -1.70 -29.47 18.11
C GLY A 633 -0.90 -28.67 19.14
N LYS A 634 0.31 -29.13 19.47
CA LYS A 634 1.21 -28.50 20.45
C LYS A 634 2.17 -27.48 19.83
N ALA A 635 1.77 -26.81 18.74
CA ALA A 635 2.58 -25.77 18.12
C ALA A 635 2.64 -24.50 18.98
N CYS A 636 3.84 -23.89 19.05
CA CYS A 636 3.99 -22.50 19.40
C CYS A 636 3.77 -21.69 18.11
N LEU A 637 2.56 -21.20 17.89
CA LEU A 637 2.19 -20.41 16.72
C LEU A 637 2.54 -18.94 16.92
N VAL A 638 3.12 -18.27 15.94
CA VAL A 638 3.43 -16.84 16.01
C VAL A 638 2.14 -16.02 16.19
N ASP A 639 1.08 -16.45 15.54
CA ASP A 639 -0.22 -15.74 15.48
C ASP A 639 -1.23 -16.14 16.58
N GLN A 640 -0.78 -16.88 17.60
CA GLN A 640 -1.67 -17.43 18.66
C GLN A 640 -2.44 -16.36 19.45
N LEU A 641 -2.01 -15.10 19.42
CA LEU A 641 -2.58 -13.97 20.17
C LEU A 641 -3.07 -12.82 19.27
N VAL A 642 -3.35 -13.10 17.99
CA VAL A 642 -3.75 -12.05 17.05
C VAL A 642 -5.04 -11.32 17.46
N GLY A 643 -6.02 -12.01 18.02
CA GLY A 643 -7.22 -11.37 18.55
C GLY A 643 -6.93 -10.45 19.75
N GLN A 644 -5.94 -10.80 20.59
CA GLN A 644 -5.48 -9.92 21.68
C GLN A 644 -4.77 -8.68 21.15
N TYR A 645 -3.93 -8.83 20.11
CA TYR A 645 -3.35 -7.72 19.38
C TYR A 645 -4.44 -6.73 18.93
N MET A 646 -5.46 -7.23 18.24
CA MET A 646 -6.57 -6.40 17.77
C MET A 646 -7.39 -5.78 18.91
N ALA A 647 -7.56 -6.49 20.01
CA ALA A 647 -8.24 -5.95 21.21
C ALA A 647 -7.49 -4.77 21.84
N HIS A 648 -6.16 -4.80 21.84
CA HIS A 648 -5.34 -3.66 22.24
C HIS A 648 -5.51 -2.45 21.31
N ILE A 649 -5.49 -2.68 19.99
CA ILE A 649 -5.74 -1.64 18.98
C ILE A 649 -7.13 -1.00 19.16
N CYS A 650 -8.14 -1.83 19.45
CA CYS A 650 -9.51 -1.39 19.70
C CYS A 650 -9.74 -0.84 21.14
N ASN A 651 -8.73 -0.81 21.99
CA ASN A 651 -8.82 -0.40 23.39
C ASN A 651 -9.87 -1.23 24.21
N LEU A 652 -10.03 -2.52 23.90
CA LEU A 652 -10.95 -3.44 24.56
C LEU A 652 -10.36 -4.13 25.80
N GLY A 653 -9.07 -3.93 26.08
CA GLY A 653 -8.35 -4.52 27.20
C GLY A 653 -7.90 -5.97 26.97
N TYR A 654 -7.64 -6.68 28.04
CA TYR A 654 -7.19 -8.07 28.00
C TYR A 654 -8.35 -9.04 27.76
N LEU A 655 -8.11 -10.00 26.88
CA LEU A 655 -9.05 -11.08 26.55
C LEU A 655 -8.76 -12.37 27.34
N GLY A 656 -7.57 -12.50 27.90
CA GLY A 656 -7.11 -13.60 28.74
C GLY A 656 -6.23 -13.08 29.88
N ASP A 657 -5.59 -13.99 30.61
CA ASP A 657 -4.66 -13.65 31.69
C ASP A 657 -3.43 -12.93 31.13
N ARG A 658 -3.12 -11.77 31.68
CA ARG A 658 -2.00 -10.93 31.24
C ARG A 658 -0.65 -11.65 31.36
N GLY A 659 -0.46 -12.43 32.43
CA GLY A 659 0.78 -13.18 32.65
C GLY A 659 0.97 -14.26 31.58
N HIS A 660 -0.10 -14.97 31.23
CA HIS A 660 -0.09 -15.98 30.17
C HIS A 660 0.18 -15.37 28.80
N ILE A 661 -0.49 -14.27 28.46
CA ILE A 661 -0.28 -13.52 27.20
C ILE A 661 1.18 -13.10 27.08
N ARG A 662 1.74 -12.48 28.13
CA ARG A 662 3.15 -12.08 28.13
C ARG A 662 4.10 -13.27 27.99
N THR A 663 3.85 -14.37 28.71
CA THR A 663 4.65 -15.59 28.67
C THR A 663 4.59 -16.24 27.29
N ALA A 664 3.41 -16.26 26.65
CA ALA A 664 3.26 -16.78 25.31
C ALA A 664 4.08 -15.98 24.27
N LEU A 665 4.10 -14.65 24.36
CA LEU A 665 4.93 -13.82 23.47
C LEU A 665 6.44 -14.02 23.71
N GLN A 666 6.87 -14.23 24.97
CA GLN A 666 8.25 -14.64 25.27
C GLN A 666 8.58 -16.01 24.67
N SER A 667 7.62 -16.94 24.64
CA SER A 667 7.79 -18.25 24.02
C SER A 667 7.87 -18.16 22.49
N VAL A 668 7.14 -17.24 21.88
CA VAL A 668 7.29 -16.93 20.43
C VAL A 668 8.71 -16.49 20.14
N MET A 669 9.30 -15.57 20.91
CA MET A 669 10.70 -15.19 20.73
C MET A 669 11.66 -16.36 20.96
N LYS A 670 11.44 -17.13 21.99
CA LYS A 670 12.30 -18.27 22.39
C LYS A 670 12.34 -19.38 21.34
N TYR A 671 11.20 -19.68 20.72
CA TYR A 671 11.05 -20.90 19.91
C TYR A 671 10.91 -20.61 18.40
N ASN A 672 10.45 -19.41 18.01
CA ASN A 672 10.16 -19.09 16.62
C ASN A 672 11.12 -18.06 16.04
N PHE A 673 11.84 -17.26 16.87
CA PHE A 673 12.84 -16.35 16.32
C PHE A 673 14.09 -17.10 15.89
N ILE A 674 14.38 -17.05 14.61
CA ILE A 674 15.51 -17.73 13.97
C ILE A 674 16.51 -16.68 13.52
N GLU A 675 17.78 -16.82 13.94
CA GLU A 675 18.87 -15.91 13.59
C GLU A 675 19.45 -16.17 12.18
N ASP A 676 19.37 -17.42 11.71
CA ASP A 676 19.96 -17.89 10.46
C ASP A 676 19.06 -19.01 9.89
N PHE A 677 18.47 -18.75 8.73
CA PHE A 677 17.58 -19.68 8.03
C PHE A 677 18.34 -20.71 7.17
N SER A 678 19.67 -20.60 6.98
CA SER A 678 20.46 -21.51 6.14
C SER A 678 20.30 -22.99 6.50
N PRO A 679 20.23 -23.39 7.79
CA PRO A 679 20.08 -24.80 8.17
C PRO A 679 18.63 -25.28 8.20
N LEU A 680 17.65 -24.41 7.99
CA LEU A 680 16.23 -24.77 8.16
C LEU A 680 15.68 -25.42 6.89
N PHE A 681 14.96 -26.53 7.10
CA PHE A 681 14.18 -27.16 6.05
C PHE A 681 12.88 -26.37 5.84
N ASN A 682 12.62 -26.01 4.58
CA ASN A 682 11.36 -25.43 4.15
C ASN A 682 10.89 -26.10 2.87
N ASN A 683 9.68 -26.64 2.87
CA ASN A 683 9.01 -27.26 1.74
C ASN A 683 7.90 -26.42 1.13
N MET A 684 7.76 -25.18 1.62
CA MET A 684 6.77 -24.21 1.16
C MET A 684 7.46 -22.95 0.60
N ARG A 685 6.82 -21.79 0.69
CA ARG A 685 7.36 -20.54 0.17
C ARG A 685 8.45 -19.98 1.08
N SER A 686 9.55 -19.49 0.50
CA SER A 686 10.70 -18.97 1.26
C SER A 686 10.79 -17.46 1.17
N TYR A 687 10.18 -16.78 2.12
CA TYR A 687 10.26 -15.31 2.24
C TYR A 687 11.50 -14.86 3.04
N VAL A 688 12.10 -15.78 3.79
CA VAL A 688 13.36 -15.59 4.52
C VAL A 688 14.29 -16.72 4.13
N ILE A 689 15.50 -16.39 3.72
CA ILE A 689 16.47 -17.36 3.19
C ILE A 689 17.90 -17.04 3.65
N GLY A 690 18.76 -18.08 3.65
CA GLY A 690 20.17 -17.90 3.94
C GLY A 690 20.42 -17.39 5.36
N ASP A 691 21.32 -16.46 5.50
CA ASP A 691 21.77 -15.82 6.74
C ASP A 691 20.78 -14.76 7.31
N GLU A 692 19.59 -14.67 6.74
CA GLU A 692 18.56 -13.76 7.21
C GLU A 692 17.93 -14.25 8.52
N SER A 693 17.37 -13.33 9.30
CA SER A 693 16.63 -13.62 10.53
C SER A 693 15.16 -13.28 10.43
N GLY A 694 14.32 -13.92 11.26
CA GLY A 694 12.88 -13.69 11.27
C GLY A 694 12.12 -14.60 12.23
N LEU A 695 10.80 -14.39 12.33
CA LEU A 695 9.89 -15.25 13.11
C LEU A 695 9.29 -16.34 12.23
N LEU A 696 9.65 -17.59 12.52
CA LEU A 696 9.04 -18.78 11.91
C LEU A 696 7.57 -18.87 12.32
N MET A 697 6.66 -19.22 11.37
CA MET A 697 5.22 -19.29 11.65
C MET A 697 4.87 -20.21 12.81
N ALA A 698 5.48 -21.40 12.88
CA ALA A 698 5.28 -22.28 14.04
C ALA A 698 6.47 -23.19 14.31
N SER A 699 6.66 -23.48 15.58
CA SER A 699 7.62 -24.46 16.08
C SER A 699 6.92 -25.45 17.01
N TRP A 700 7.51 -26.62 17.24
CA TRP A 700 6.95 -27.66 18.11
C TRP A 700 7.94 -28.10 19.19
N PRO A 701 8.17 -27.29 20.21
CA PRO A 701 9.08 -27.69 21.30
C PRO A 701 8.64 -28.94 22.05
N LYS A 702 7.33 -29.28 22.01
CA LYS A 702 6.71 -30.39 22.72
C LYS A 702 6.25 -31.54 21.79
N GLY A 703 6.75 -31.59 20.55
CA GLY A 703 6.46 -32.64 19.59
C GLY A 703 5.52 -32.23 18.46
N ARG A 704 5.95 -32.41 17.22
CA ARG A 704 5.23 -32.07 16.00
C ARG A 704 4.27 -33.17 15.58
N LEU A 705 3.13 -32.78 14.99
CA LEU A 705 2.25 -33.70 14.27
C LEU A 705 2.94 -34.24 13.00
N GLU A 706 2.53 -35.42 12.55
CA GLU A 706 3.02 -35.99 11.31
C GLU A 706 2.69 -35.14 10.10
N VAL A 707 1.44 -34.65 10.05
CA VAL A 707 0.94 -33.76 9.01
C VAL A 707 0.48 -32.43 9.65
N PRO A 708 1.41 -31.48 9.91
CA PRO A 708 1.07 -30.17 10.48
C PRO A 708 0.45 -29.26 9.43
N PHE A 709 -0.10 -28.11 9.85
CA PHE A 709 -0.56 -27.10 8.88
C PHE A 709 0.58 -26.67 7.95
N PRO A 710 0.27 -26.36 6.66
CA PRO A 710 1.31 -26.30 5.63
C PRO A 710 2.27 -25.10 5.77
N TYR A 711 1.83 -23.97 6.30
CA TYR A 711 2.64 -22.73 6.32
C TYR A 711 3.60 -22.64 7.52
N PHE A 712 3.75 -23.70 8.30
CA PHE A 712 4.61 -23.71 9.49
C PHE A 712 6.08 -23.30 9.23
N PRO A 713 6.71 -23.64 8.07
CA PRO A 713 8.12 -23.34 7.83
C PRO A 713 8.33 -21.97 7.19
N GLU A 714 7.27 -21.18 7.02
CA GLU A 714 7.33 -19.85 6.44
C GLU A 714 7.59 -18.77 7.50
N SER A 715 8.02 -17.60 7.06
CA SER A 715 8.08 -16.35 7.84
C SER A 715 7.44 -15.25 7.01
N MET A 716 6.36 -14.68 7.51
CA MET A 716 5.55 -13.71 6.78
C MET A 716 5.48 -12.39 7.55
N THR A 717 5.86 -11.29 6.91
CA THR A 717 6.11 -10.01 7.57
C THR A 717 4.91 -9.48 8.36
N GLY A 718 3.69 -9.64 7.85
CA GLY A 718 2.49 -9.21 8.54
C GLY A 718 2.28 -9.89 9.90
N PHE A 719 2.55 -11.19 10.00
CA PHE A 719 2.49 -11.93 11.27
C PHE A 719 3.64 -11.55 12.22
N GLU A 720 4.83 -11.27 11.67
CA GLU A 720 5.95 -10.77 12.46
C GLU A 720 5.60 -9.42 13.09
N TYR A 721 4.95 -8.50 12.35
CA TYR A 721 4.51 -7.20 12.87
C TYR A 721 3.41 -7.31 13.93
N THR A 722 2.44 -8.22 13.77
CA THR A 722 1.38 -8.40 14.79
C THR A 722 1.94 -8.95 16.08
N ALA A 723 2.83 -9.96 16.01
CA ALA A 723 3.52 -10.52 17.18
C ALA A 723 4.39 -9.44 17.87
N ALA A 724 5.19 -8.70 17.11
CA ALA A 724 6.02 -7.60 17.63
C ALA A 724 5.16 -6.52 18.29
N THR A 725 4.01 -6.17 17.72
CA THR A 725 3.09 -5.21 18.34
C THR A 725 2.54 -5.71 19.66
N GLY A 726 2.15 -7.00 19.73
CA GLY A 726 1.77 -7.64 20.97
C GLY A 726 2.87 -7.56 22.04
N MET A 727 4.12 -7.81 21.66
CA MET A 727 5.29 -7.66 22.53
C MET A 727 5.46 -6.24 23.05
N ILE A 728 5.20 -5.20 22.24
CA ILE A 728 5.25 -3.80 22.69
C ILE A 728 4.22 -3.55 23.79
N TYR A 729 2.97 -4.00 23.60
CA TYR A 729 1.91 -3.84 24.60
C TYR A 729 2.23 -4.53 25.94
N GLU A 730 2.95 -5.66 25.88
CA GLU A 730 3.40 -6.39 27.08
C GLU A 730 4.75 -5.91 27.63
N GLY A 731 5.31 -4.81 27.12
CA GLY A 731 6.56 -4.24 27.59
C GLY A 731 7.81 -5.03 27.20
N LEU A 732 7.73 -5.91 26.18
CA LEU A 732 8.83 -6.65 25.57
C LEU A 732 9.40 -5.87 24.36
N THR A 733 9.59 -4.56 24.52
CA THR A 733 9.92 -3.65 23.42
C THR A 733 11.24 -4.02 22.73
N GLY A 734 12.24 -4.52 23.47
CA GLY A 734 13.52 -4.95 22.89
C GLY A 734 13.35 -6.09 21.90
N ASP A 735 12.57 -7.12 22.26
CA ASP A 735 12.25 -8.26 21.40
C ASP A 735 11.44 -7.82 20.17
N ALA A 736 10.45 -6.96 20.38
CA ALA A 736 9.66 -6.40 19.29
C ALA A 736 10.51 -5.65 18.26
N LEU A 737 11.42 -4.79 18.71
CA LEU A 737 12.29 -4.02 17.82
C LEU A 737 13.31 -4.93 17.10
N LYS A 738 13.73 -6.03 17.73
CA LYS A 738 14.54 -7.05 17.07
C LYS A 738 13.78 -7.71 15.92
N CYS A 739 12.52 -8.06 16.11
CA CYS A 739 11.69 -8.64 15.05
C CYS A 739 11.47 -7.65 13.90
N ILE A 740 11.07 -6.41 14.21
CA ILE A 740 10.83 -5.37 13.19
C ILE A 740 12.12 -5.06 12.43
N GLY A 741 13.26 -4.96 13.13
CA GLY A 741 14.58 -4.75 12.53
C GLY A 741 14.92 -5.88 11.55
N ALA A 742 14.75 -7.15 11.98
CA ALA A 742 14.99 -8.32 11.12
C ALA A 742 14.14 -8.31 9.85
N VAL A 743 12.87 -7.86 9.93
CA VAL A 743 12.05 -7.66 8.72
C VAL A 743 12.69 -6.62 7.81
N ARG A 744 13.01 -5.44 8.32
CA ARG A 744 13.48 -4.32 7.47
C ARG A 744 14.87 -4.56 6.86
N GLU A 745 15.73 -5.30 7.56
CA GLU A 745 17.04 -5.71 7.04
C GLU A 745 16.96 -6.64 5.82
N ARG A 746 15.86 -7.39 5.67
CA ARG A 746 15.63 -8.23 4.48
C ARG A 746 15.24 -7.44 3.23
N PHE A 747 14.71 -6.21 3.42
CA PHE A 747 14.21 -5.34 2.35
C PHE A 747 15.17 -4.14 2.15
N ASP A 748 16.40 -4.45 1.79
CA ASP A 748 17.56 -3.55 1.78
C ASP A 748 17.82 -2.87 0.43
N GLY A 749 17.02 -3.14 -0.60
CA GLY A 749 17.21 -2.60 -1.96
C GLY A 749 18.14 -3.42 -2.85
N ALA A 750 19.00 -4.27 -2.27
CA ALA A 750 19.83 -5.23 -3.00
C ALA A 750 19.15 -6.60 -3.12
N ARG A 751 18.67 -7.13 -2.01
CA ARG A 751 17.99 -8.43 -1.92
C ARG A 751 16.53 -8.31 -2.33
N ARG A 752 15.80 -7.37 -1.73
CA ARG A 752 14.36 -7.14 -1.98
C ARG A 752 14.04 -5.66 -2.06
N ASN A 753 12.90 -5.36 -2.70
CA ASN A 753 12.38 -4.00 -2.79
C ASN A 753 11.91 -3.49 -1.42
N PRO A 754 12.43 -2.37 -0.92
CA PRO A 754 12.04 -1.81 0.38
C PRO A 754 10.55 -1.44 0.51
N PHE A 755 9.87 -1.26 -0.60
CA PHE A 755 8.47 -0.84 -0.70
C PHE A 755 7.52 -1.98 -1.03
N ASP A 756 7.99 -3.23 -1.05
CA ASP A 756 7.22 -4.40 -1.46
C ASP A 756 7.52 -5.59 -0.55
N GLU A 757 6.66 -5.82 0.43
CA GLU A 757 6.72 -6.98 1.31
C GLU A 757 5.73 -8.05 0.82
N PRO A 758 6.21 -9.11 0.14
CA PRO A 758 5.35 -10.14 -0.41
C PRO A 758 4.96 -11.20 0.63
N GLU A 759 3.79 -11.80 0.38
CA GLU A 759 3.34 -13.05 1.00
C GLU A 759 2.72 -13.93 -0.10
N CYS A 760 1.41 -13.96 -0.29
CA CYS A 760 0.79 -14.53 -1.48
C CYS A 760 0.65 -13.43 -2.56
N GLY A 761 1.76 -13.01 -3.13
CA GLY A 761 1.87 -11.90 -4.09
C GLY A 761 2.63 -10.70 -3.52
N HIS A 762 3.00 -9.79 -4.41
CA HIS A 762 3.63 -8.50 -4.13
C HIS A 762 2.68 -7.55 -3.40
N TYR A 763 3.22 -6.58 -2.66
CA TYR A 763 2.44 -5.55 -1.97
C TYR A 763 1.28 -6.15 -1.18
N TYR A 764 1.59 -7.13 -0.36
CA TYR A 764 0.56 -7.91 0.34
C TYR A 764 -0.10 -7.09 1.44
N ALA A 765 -1.44 -7.11 1.50
CA ALA A 765 -2.22 -6.23 2.38
C ALA A 765 -1.87 -6.39 3.86
N ARG A 766 -1.54 -7.61 4.32
CA ARG A 766 -1.17 -7.90 5.70
C ARG A 766 0.09 -7.15 6.16
N SER A 767 1.02 -6.80 5.25
CA SER A 767 2.22 -6.03 5.59
C SER A 767 1.91 -4.66 6.20
N MET A 768 0.73 -4.09 5.90
CA MET A 768 0.26 -2.84 6.53
C MET A 768 -0.05 -2.99 8.04
N ALA A 769 0.06 -4.19 8.61
CA ALA A 769 0.19 -4.39 10.06
C ALA A 769 1.43 -3.68 10.64
N GLY A 770 2.41 -3.34 9.79
CA GLY A 770 3.56 -2.48 10.13
C GLY A 770 3.19 -1.09 10.67
N TRP A 771 1.92 -0.65 10.52
CA TRP A 771 1.42 0.57 11.17
C TRP A 771 1.12 0.39 12.66
N ALA A 772 0.78 -0.81 13.11
CA ALA A 772 0.38 -1.08 14.49
C ALA A 772 1.45 -0.80 15.56
N PRO A 773 2.76 -1.05 15.33
CA PRO A 773 3.82 -0.64 16.26
C PRO A 773 3.84 0.87 16.54
N VAL A 774 3.42 1.72 15.59
CA VAL A 774 3.28 3.18 15.78
C VAL A 774 2.25 3.47 16.88
N ILE A 775 1.09 2.81 16.81
CA ILE A 775 -0.02 2.93 17.77
C ILE A 775 0.44 2.45 19.15
N ALA A 776 1.08 1.28 19.21
CA ALA A 776 1.51 0.67 20.46
C ALA A 776 2.62 1.47 21.17
N LEU A 777 3.66 1.92 20.44
CA LEU A 777 4.78 2.67 21.02
C LEU A 777 4.39 4.09 21.47
N SER A 778 3.52 4.75 20.69
CA SER A 778 2.97 6.06 21.07
C SER A 778 1.96 5.96 22.21
N GLY A 779 1.47 4.74 22.52
CA GLY A 779 0.39 4.54 23.49
C GLY A 779 -0.91 5.20 23.07
N PHE A 780 -1.10 5.38 21.75
CA PHE A 780 -2.27 6.03 21.17
C PHE A 780 -3.54 5.24 21.47
N ARG A 781 -4.50 5.90 22.10
CA ARG A 781 -5.85 5.41 22.38
C ARG A 781 -6.83 6.53 22.06
N PHE A 782 -7.77 6.28 21.20
CA PHE A 782 -8.71 7.31 20.76
C PHE A 782 -10.14 6.78 20.73
N SER A 783 -11.07 7.62 21.17
CA SER A 783 -12.50 7.42 21.01
C SER A 783 -13.16 8.77 20.67
N ALA A 784 -13.69 8.90 19.48
CA ALA A 784 -14.51 10.03 19.10
C ALA A 784 -15.88 10.00 19.80
N VAL A 785 -16.37 8.82 20.14
CA VAL A 785 -17.62 8.60 20.89
C VAL A 785 -17.51 9.21 22.29
N GLU A 786 -16.44 8.89 23.01
CA GLU A 786 -16.18 9.43 24.35
C GLU A 786 -15.48 10.79 24.31
N LYS A 787 -15.00 11.20 23.15
CA LYS A 787 -14.15 12.38 22.95
C LYS A 787 -12.92 12.34 23.84
N SER A 788 -12.19 11.23 23.76
CA SER A 788 -10.98 10.97 24.55
C SER A 788 -9.77 10.65 23.67
N LEU A 789 -8.60 11.12 24.08
CA LEU A 789 -7.30 10.79 23.48
C LEU A 789 -6.31 10.43 24.58
N GLY A 790 -5.63 9.32 24.42
CA GLY A 790 -4.52 8.89 25.28
C GLY A 790 -3.23 8.75 24.49
N ILE A 791 -2.12 9.07 25.15
CA ILE A 791 -0.76 8.92 24.63
C ILE A 791 0.20 8.45 25.75
N THR A 792 1.34 7.91 25.39
CA THR A 792 2.40 7.55 26.32
C THR A 792 2.90 8.77 27.12
N ASP A 793 3.45 8.55 28.30
CA ASP A 793 4.12 9.58 29.11
C ASP A 793 5.64 9.64 28.87
N LYS A 794 6.18 8.80 27.99
CA LYS A 794 7.60 8.84 27.64
C LYS A 794 7.94 10.17 26.98
N PRO A 795 9.00 10.86 27.44
CA PRO A 795 9.46 12.09 26.78
C PRO A 795 9.75 11.88 25.30
N GLY A 796 9.34 12.83 24.46
CA GLY A 796 9.53 12.76 23.03
C GLY A 796 8.41 13.44 22.25
N CYS A 797 8.49 13.35 20.93
CA CYS A 797 7.47 13.80 19.99
C CYS A 797 6.78 12.56 19.39
N TRP A 798 5.46 12.44 19.57
CA TRP A 798 4.71 11.27 19.16
C TRP A 798 3.71 11.65 18.07
N PHE A 799 3.77 10.97 16.93
CA PHE A 799 2.78 11.09 15.87
C PHE A 799 1.48 10.42 16.28
N TRP A 800 0.36 11.02 15.92
CA TRP A 800 -0.97 10.44 16.08
C TRP A 800 -1.85 10.71 14.86
N SER A 801 -2.74 9.77 14.55
CA SER A 801 -3.79 9.93 13.54
C SER A 801 -4.98 9.05 13.91
N ASN A 802 -6.20 9.54 13.64
CA ASN A 802 -7.45 8.81 13.86
C ASN A 802 -8.21 8.54 12.54
N GLY A 803 -7.54 8.75 11.39
CA GLY A 803 -8.13 8.59 10.07
C GLY A 803 -8.89 9.81 9.54
N TYR A 804 -9.11 10.83 10.37
CA TYR A 804 -9.86 12.07 10.04
C TYR A 804 -9.11 13.34 10.43
N ALA A 805 -8.23 13.24 11.39
CA ALA A 805 -7.34 14.29 11.83
C ALA A 805 -6.02 13.66 12.29
N TRP A 806 -4.93 14.42 12.19
CA TRP A 806 -3.62 13.94 12.61
C TRP A 806 -2.73 15.09 13.08
N GLY A 807 -1.68 14.71 13.78
CA GLY A 807 -0.72 15.67 14.32
C GLY A 807 0.32 15.03 15.21
N THR A 808 0.81 15.81 16.19
CA THR A 808 1.86 15.39 17.11
C THR A 808 1.49 15.68 18.55
N VAL A 809 2.05 14.89 19.47
CA VAL A 809 2.08 15.21 20.91
C VAL A 809 3.52 15.29 21.36
N GLU A 810 3.94 16.45 21.84
CA GLU A 810 5.24 16.64 22.45
C GLU A 810 5.14 16.46 23.97
N VAL A 811 5.85 15.48 24.51
CA VAL A 811 5.89 15.17 25.94
C VAL A 811 7.24 15.61 26.50
N LYS A 812 7.21 16.60 27.44
CA LYS A 812 8.37 17.10 28.21
C LYS A 812 8.17 16.82 29.70
N GLU A 813 9.17 17.04 30.49
CA GLU A 813 9.13 16.78 31.95
C GLU A 813 7.91 17.43 32.65
N ARG A 814 7.59 18.67 32.28
CA ARG A 814 6.55 19.47 32.93
C ARG A 814 5.37 19.81 32.07
N LEU A 815 5.46 19.61 30.79
CA LEU A 815 4.48 20.05 29.79
C LEU A 815 4.15 18.92 28.83
N VAL A 816 2.89 18.85 28.41
CA VAL A 816 2.49 18.05 27.26
C VAL A 816 1.70 18.92 26.30
N THR A 817 2.15 18.95 25.04
CA THR A 817 1.55 19.78 23.99
C THR A 817 0.95 18.90 22.90
N LEU A 818 -0.33 18.97 22.71
CA LEU A 818 -1.07 18.35 21.62
C LEU A 818 -1.20 19.36 20.47
N LYS A 819 -0.78 18.99 19.28
CA LYS A 819 -0.91 19.79 18.06
C LYS A 819 -1.74 19.01 17.01
N VAL A 820 -2.72 19.65 16.42
CA VAL A 820 -3.42 19.21 15.22
C VAL A 820 -2.72 19.84 14.01
N ILE A 821 -2.18 19.04 13.12
CA ILE A 821 -1.56 19.56 11.88
C ILE A 821 -2.64 19.66 10.82
N GLU A 822 -3.48 18.63 10.67
CA GLU A 822 -4.60 18.66 9.73
C GLU A 822 -5.85 18.01 10.32
N GLY A 823 -7.03 18.51 9.92
CA GLY A 823 -8.32 18.04 10.40
C GLY A 823 -8.87 18.82 11.61
N ARG A 824 -9.76 18.18 12.34
CA ARG A 824 -10.40 18.75 13.56
C ARG A 824 -10.44 17.69 14.66
N LEU A 825 -10.23 18.13 15.88
CA LEU A 825 -10.23 17.27 17.06
C LEU A 825 -11.05 17.92 18.19
N SER A 826 -12.04 17.18 18.70
CA SER A 826 -12.87 17.56 19.84
C SER A 826 -12.62 16.58 20.99
N LEU A 827 -12.14 17.04 22.12
CA LEU A 827 -11.85 16.21 23.29
C LEU A 827 -12.56 16.71 24.54
N LYS A 828 -13.09 15.78 25.35
CA LYS A 828 -13.53 15.99 26.73
C LYS A 828 -12.42 15.64 27.71
N SER A 829 -11.53 14.74 27.32
CA SER A 829 -10.40 14.30 28.15
C SER A 829 -9.17 13.99 27.29
N PHE A 830 -7.99 14.32 27.85
CA PHE A 830 -6.71 13.92 27.32
C PHE A 830 -5.93 13.18 28.38
N THR A 831 -5.29 12.06 28.04
CA THR A 831 -4.52 11.26 28.98
C THR A 831 -3.08 11.12 28.51
N CYS A 832 -2.12 11.41 29.38
CA CYS A 832 -0.68 11.21 29.14
C CYS A 832 -0.13 10.27 30.24
N GLY A 833 0.15 9.02 29.86
CA GLY A 833 0.43 7.96 30.82
C GLY A 833 -0.78 7.74 31.76
N ASP A 834 -0.56 7.89 33.06
CA ASP A 834 -1.61 7.76 34.10
C ASP A 834 -2.34 9.08 34.43
N ARG A 835 -1.87 10.21 33.87
CA ARG A 835 -2.49 11.54 34.12
C ARG A 835 -3.60 11.81 33.14
N CYS A 836 -4.79 12.10 33.67
CA CYS A 836 -5.97 12.48 32.88
C CYS A 836 -6.31 13.96 33.06
N PHE A 837 -6.30 14.70 31.95
CA PHE A 837 -6.73 16.11 31.89
C PHE A 837 -8.16 16.16 31.38
N ARG A 838 -9.07 16.73 32.17
CA ARG A 838 -10.51 16.83 31.86
C ARG A 838 -10.92 18.22 31.37
N THR A 839 -10.01 18.94 30.76
CA THR A 839 -10.30 20.22 30.15
C THR A 839 -10.79 19.98 28.71
N PRO A 840 -12.03 20.33 28.37
CA PRO A 840 -12.52 20.22 27.00
C PRO A 840 -11.66 21.06 26.05
N VAL A 841 -11.32 20.50 24.89
CA VAL A 841 -10.49 21.18 23.87
C VAL A 841 -11.09 20.96 22.49
N GLU A 842 -11.18 22.04 21.73
CA GLU A 842 -11.54 22.02 20.30
C GLU A 842 -10.36 22.56 19.52
N LEU A 843 -9.78 21.73 18.66
CA LEU A 843 -8.60 22.09 17.86
C LEU A 843 -8.91 21.87 16.37
N ALA A 844 -8.50 22.84 15.57
CA ALA A 844 -8.51 22.76 14.11
C ALA A 844 -7.09 22.72 13.58
N SER A 845 -6.93 22.54 12.28
CA SER A 845 -5.63 22.52 11.58
C SER A 845 -4.74 23.71 12.01
N GLY A 846 -3.51 23.42 12.37
CA GLY A 846 -2.51 24.38 12.86
C GLY A 846 -2.62 24.74 14.34
N MET A 847 -3.68 24.37 15.05
CA MET A 847 -3.87 24.70 16.47
C MET A 847 -3.17 23.71 17.39
N SER A 848 -2.84 24.18 18.60
CA SER A 848 -2.26 23.34 19.66
C SER A 848 -2.81 23.72 21.04
N HIS A 849 -2.73 22.80 21.97
CA HIS A 849 -3.03 23.00 23.38
C HIS A 849 -1.97 22.37 24.26
N THR A 850 -1.62 23.07 25.35
CA THR A 850 -0.58 22.62 26.30
C THR A 850 -1.18 22.46 27.70
N TRP A 851 -0.86 21.37 28.35
CA TRP A 851 -1.18 21.11 29.77
C TRP A 851 0.09 21.06 30.61
N ASP A 852 -0.01 21.51 31.87
CA ASP A 852 1.01 21.27 32.88
C ASP A 852 0.94 19.81 33.35
N ARG A 853 2.10 19.14 33.32
CA ARG A 853 2.22 17.72 33.63
C ARG A 853 2.64 17.49 35.10
#